data_df9ef5b1f0777ea2dcd6039977463bb3
#
_entry.id   df9ef5b1f0777ea2dcd6039977463bb3
#
_cell.length_a   1.000
_cell.length_b   1.000
_cell.length_c   1.000
_cell.angle_alpha   90.00
_cell.angle_beta   90.00
_cell.angle_gamma   90.00
#
_symmetry.space_group_name_H-M   'P 1'
#
loop_
_entity.id
_entity.type
_entity.pdbx_description
1 polymer ?
#
loop_
_entity_poly.entity_id
_entity_poly.type
_entity_poly.pdbx_seq_one_letter_code
_entity_poly.pdbx_strand_id
1 'polypeptide(L)'
;MLLTPDHFAEAFEEIRKTSLTHSTCKLAIFTACLNVDAICSARMLCGLLKKSLIVFQMIPVVGYNDLKKKYAKLDDTISNVIMLDCGSMVDLESFLEIDVNNYLDKDYYQSMVTPDNSSQLGDSNLKLTRKIYIIDGHRPWNLDNLFGSQMINCFDDGGTSEELEHEKEAYDLLVSMESDEEEDADSDSDKDGSDHEEELSNSSFEKDEQAEGNENQNQDEDKSQESRKRTGFESFEDQNPDEQQEHQINKKKRRTQMREGERTIENYYNQGTTVIIPSSLQMYTLLSTIGRCNMDNLWLSIVGATSLKANYEHVYDDVFPLLKEEVNRLQSEKQAEDNAKTLATTQNNTSQLELSKNMGDRADNCSIQIDKEYSLFLLRHWNMYDAFFYSNYVNSKLQLYTNQGRKKLNTMFARMGISLVSASQNWHYLDIDLKKKINRIFTKNLSQLGLTDVIRDGFVRNYGFDGAISAGDYAEAVTALLEFDGEMNTLSKFKEGGIGNDQTTPPEEEDANDETKHTDDDGKAESLNKLIIEREEQFIRNFWKAYDSLASINLVEAGIRIAQLQQKFIFEKGFEIFHKRMVKNLRIFRLVVLKNSFTSNSTVTDITINNYAPSRHSTLIGTSDTAASSSLNEKDTVDFHTLGSSQKLFQNPLILTKLGNWILEACAEMDTPPVPLVIAALDRDTDTYLVCGLPPKYPNMRGIDTNRELEKQSESTTVLNTFSLAFQEIANSTGAKARIDSFESTIIEIRKEDLPLFLERLTLSGLV
;
A
#
# COMPACT_ATOMS: atom_id res chain seq x y z
N MET A 1 6.91 -21.77 2.46
CA MET A 1 5.84 -22.75 2.15
C MET A 1 4.50 -22.02 1.99
N LEU A 2 3.73 -22.29 0.94
CA LEU A 2 2.42 -21.70 0.72
C LEU A 2 1.35 -22.43 1.54
N LEU A 3 0.59 -21.71 2.36
CA LEU A 3 -0.50 -22.24 3.18
C LEU A 3 -1.83 -21.88 2.53
N THR A 4 -2.59 -22.89 2.09
CA THR A 4 -3.94 -22.68 1.58
C THR A 4 -4.93 -22.37 2.70
N PRO A 5 -6.09 -21.73 2.44
CA PRO A 5 -7.08 -21.37 3.45
C PRO A 5 -7.54 -22.53 4.35
N ASP A 6 -7.55 -23.76 3.84
CA ASP A 6 -7.90 -24.95 4.61
C ASP A 6 -6.93 -25.24 5.76
N HIS A 7 -5.65 -24.85 5.61
CA HIS A 7 -4.59 -25.05 6.61
C HIS A 7 -4.40 -23.87 7.57
N PHE A 8 -5.14 -22.76 7.41
CA PHE A 8 -5.00 -21.58 8.28
C PHE A 8 -5.30 -21.89 9.75
N ALA A 9 -6.34 -22.69 9.99
CA ALA A 9 -6.69 -23.09 11.35
C ALA A 9 -5.60 -23.96 12.00
N GLU A 10 -4.95 -24.83 11.23
CA GLU A 10 -3.87 -25.69 11.71
C GLU A 10 -2.63 -24.88 12.07
N ALA A 11 -2.25 -23.91 11.20
CA ALA A 11 -1.15 -22.99 11.46
C ALA A 11 -1.38 -22.17 12.74
N PHE A 12 -2.60 -21.66 12.93
CA PHE A 12 -2.94 -20.94 14.16
C PHE A 12 -2.90 -21.82 15.40
N GLU A 13 -3.38 -23.06 15.31
CA GLU A 13 -3.30 -24.01 16.43
C GLU A 13 -1.84 -24.41 16.77
N GLU A 14 -0.95 -24.46 15.80
CA GLU A 14 0.48 -24.64 16.04
C GLU A 14 1.07 -23.44 16.81
N ILE A 15 0.79 -22.20 16.36
CA ILE A 15 1.19 -20.97 17.06
C ILE A 15 0.63 -20.96 18.49
N ARG A 16 -0.62 -21.37 18.68
CA ARG A 16 -1.27 -21.44 19.99
C ARG A 16 -0.59 -22.45 20.90
N LYS A 17 -0.33 -23.65 20.42
CA LYS A 17 0.34 -24.71 21.18
C LYS A 17 1.73 -24.28 21.63
N THR A 18 2.55 -23.76 20.72
CA THR A 18 3.91 -23.30 21.04
C THR A 18 3.90 -22.14 22.04
N SER A 19 2.95 -21.22 21.91
CA SER A 19 2.85 -20.05 22.80
C SER A 19 2.31 -20.39 24.20
N LEU A 20 1.43 -21.38 24.35
CA LEU A 20 0.85 -21.76 25.63
C LEU A 20 1.71 -22.76 26.45
N THR A 21 2.69 -23.41 25.82
CA THR A 21 3.61 -24.31 26.50
C THR A 21 4.60 -23.62 27.43
N HIS A 22 4.81 -22.31 27.25
CA HIS A 22 5.78 -21.52 27.99
C HIS A 22 5.15 -20.30 28.65
N SER A 23 5.69 -19.88 29.79
CA SER A 23 5.28 -18.63 30.47
C SER A 23 5.86 -17.36 29.85
N THR A 24 6.88 -17.48 28.99
CA THR A 24 7.54 -16.39 28.31
C THR A 24 6.82 -16.03 27.00
N CYS A 25 7.01 -14.78 26.54
CA CYS A 25 6.50 -14.39 25.21
C CYS A 25 7.20 -15.20 24.12
N LYS A 26 6.43 -15.89 23.29
CA LYS A 26 6.92 -16.72 22.17
C LYS A 26 6.53 -16.18 20.80
N LEU A 27 5.77 -15.12 20.75
CA LEU A 27 5.18 -14.57 19.53
C LEU A 27 5.53 -13.10 19.36
N ALA A 28 6.17 -12.76 18.23
CA ALA A 28 6.37 -11.39 17.79
C ALA A 28 5.53 -11.12 16.53
N ILE A 29 4.98 -9.91 16.43
CA ILE A 29 4.17 -9.46 15.30
C ILE A 29 4.82 -8.20 14.74
N PHE A 30 5.32 -8.27 13.51
CA PHE A 30 5.75 -7.11 12.75
C PHE A 30 4.59 -6.59 11.90
N THR A 31 4.39 -5.28 11.89
CA THR A 31 3.27 -4.65 11.18
C THR A 31 3.75 -3.42 10.45
N ALA A 32 3.42 -3.30 9.17
CA ALA A 32 3.72 -2.10 8.38
C ALA A 32 3.05 -0.86 9.00
N CYS A 33 3.87 0.19 9.25
CA CYS A 33 3.42 1.38 9.98
C CYS A 33 2.47 2.29 9.20
N LEU A 34 2.70 2.42 7.89
CA LEU A 34 2.06 3.45 7.06
C LEU A 34 0.86 2.91 6.27
N ASN A 35 0.35 1.74 6.62
CA ASN A 35 -0.77 1.12 5.94
C ASN A 35 -1.95 0.89 6.89
N VAL A 36 -3.13 1.42 6.53
CA VAL A 36 -4.37 1.24 7.32
C VAL A 36 -4.83 -0.21 7.30
N ASP A 37 -4.64 -0.91 6.19
CA ASP A 37 -5.00 -2.32 6.05
C ASP A 37 -4.21 -3.20 7.02
N ALA A 38 -2.88 -2.97 7.12
CA ALA A 38 -2.01 -3.62 8.10
C ALA A 38 -2.47 -3.36 9.55
N ILE A 39 -2.87 -2.11 9.87
CA ILE A 39 -3.34 -1.76 11.21
C ILE A 39 -4.66 -2.48 11.55
N CYS A 40 -5.56 -2.58 10.58
CA CYS A 40 -6.82 -3.33 10.75
C CYS A 40 -6.55 -4.83 10.97
N SER A 41 -5.63 -5.40 10.19
CA SER A 41 -5.18 -6.80 10.33
C SER A 41 -4.56 -7.05 11.71
N ALA A 42 -3.65 -6.17 12.14
CA ALA A 42 -3.02 -6.23 13.46
C ALA A 42 -4.06 -6.15 14.59
N ARG A 43 -5.08 -5.30 14.45
CA ARG A 43 -6.16 -5.15 15.44
C ARG A 43 -6.97 -6.40 15.57
N MET A 44 -7.32 -7.05 14.45
CA MET A 44 -8.05 -8.32 14.43
C MET A 44 -7.23 -9.44 15.06
N LEU A 45 -5.96 -9.60 14.66
CA LEU A 45 -5.05 -10.59 15.19
C LEU A 45 -4.84 -10.42 16.69
N CYS A 46 -4.55 -9.20 17.16
CA CYS A 46 -4.40 -8.91 18.59
C CYS A 46 -5.68 -9.24 19.38
N GLY A 47 -6.85 -8.99 18.79
CA GLY A 47 -8.14 -9.38 19.39
C GLY A 47 -8.29 -10.89 19.55
N LEU A 48 -7.86 -11.67 18.55
CA LEU A 48 -7.86 -13.14 18.58
C LEU A 48 -6.88 -13.68 19.63
N LEU A 49 -5.65 -13.17 19.63
CA LEU A 49 -4.59 -13.59 20.55
C LEU A 49 -4.94 -13.33 22.03
N LYS A 50 -5.50 -12.13 22.32
CA LYS A 50 -5.98 -11.79 23.66
C LYS A 50 -7.10 -12.74 24.13
N LYS A 51 -8.06 -13.07 23.25
CA LYS A 51 -9.12 -14.03 23.56
C LYS A 51 -8.59 -15.45 23.75
N SER A 52 -7.49 -15.79 23.09
CA SER A 52 -6.81 -17.09 23.21
C SER A 52 -5.77 -17.12 24.33
N LEU A 53 -5.61 -16.03 25.11
CA LEU A 53 -4.67 -15.87 26.22
C LEU A 53 -3.21 -16.07 25.80
N ILE A 54 -2.86 -15.75 24.58
CA ILE A 54 -1.51 -15.79 24.04
C ILE A 54 -0.81 -14.46 24.33
N VAL A 55 0.39 -14.52 24.91
CA VAL A 55 1.26 -13.37 25.12
C VAL A 55 2.02 -13.08 23.83
N PHE A 56 1.99 -11.84 23.37
CA PHE A 56 2.63 -11.42 22.13
C PHE A 56 3.28 -10.03 22.28
N GLN A 57 4.25 -9.77 21.43
CA GLN A 57 4.88 -8.46 21.27
C GLN A 57 4.53 -7.92 19.88
N MET A 58 3.93 -6.71 19.80
CA MET A 58 3.66 -6.04 18.54
C MET A 58 4.74 -4.98 18.26
N ILE A 59 5.33 -5.04 17.08
CA ILE A 59 6.47 -4.24 16.66
C ILE A 59 6.10 -3.55 15.34
N PRO A 60 5.67 -2.28 15.37
CA PRO A 60 5.45 -1.53 14.15
C PRO A 60 6.80 -1.27 13.44
N VAL A 61 6.82 -1.41 12.11
CA VAL A 61 8.00 -1.21 11.28
C VAL A 61 7.71 -0.22 10.15
N VAL A 62 8.66 0.67 9.89
CA VAL A 62 8.48 1.74 8.89
C VAL A 62 8.90 1.26 7.49
N GLY A 63 9.94 0.43 7.41
CA GLY A 63 10.46 -0.10 6.15
C GLY A 63 11.39 -1.28 6.37
N TYR A 64 12.00 -1.75 5.29
CA TYR A 64 12.84 -2.96 5.31
C TYR A 64 14.08 -2.83 6.21
N ASN A 65 14.77 -1.69 6.21
CA ASN A 65 15.93 -1.49 7.09
C ASN A 65 15.56 -1.47 8.58
N ASP A 66 14.41 -0.89 8.92
CA ASP A 66 13.88 -0.89 10.28
C ASP A 66 13.46 -2.32 10.68
N LEU A 67 12.85 -3.07 9.76
CA LEU A 67 12.50 -4.48 9.94
C LEU A 67 13.77 -5.31 10.28
N LYS A 68 14.84 -5.18 9.49
CA LYS A 68 16.11 -5.88 9.73
C LYS A 68 16.69 -5.56 11.09
N LYS A 69 16.77 -4.27 11.46
CA LYS A 69 17.29 -3.81 12.75
C LYS A 69 16.49 -4.34 13.92
N LYS A 70 15.15 -4.37 13.80
CA LYS A 70 14.25 -4.83 14.87
C LYS A 70 14.23 -6.34 14.97
N TYR A 71 14.30 -7.06 13.81
CA TYR A 71 14.40 -8.52 13.79
C TYR A 71 15.69 -9.00 14.45
N ALA A 72 16.83 -8.37 14.17
CA ALA A 72 18.12 -8.69 14.78
C ALA A 72 18.16 -8.46 16.31
N LYS A 73 17.22 -7.66 16.86
CA LYS A 73 17.08 -7.43 18.29
C LYS A 73 16.06 -8.35 18.98
N LEU A 74 15.42 -9.26 18.20
CA LEU A 74 14.49 -10.19 18.79
C LEU A 74 15.20 -11.17 19.74
N ASP A 75 14.54 -11.47 20.84
CA ASP A 75 14.98 -12.51 21.78
C ASP A 75 14.96 -13.88 21.09
N ASP A 76 15.99 -14.69 21.34
CA ASP A 76 16.09 -16.07 20.84
C ASP A 76 14.94 -16.97 21.36
N THR A 77 14.28 -16.57 22.44
CA THR A 77 13.12 -17.27 22.98
C THR A 77 11.87 -17.17 22.10
N ILE A 78 11.81 -16.25 21.13
CA ILE A 78 10.68 -16.09 20.22
C ILE A 78 10.67 -17.24 19.21
N SER A 79 9.59 -18.02 19.24
CA SER A 79 9.41 -19.19 18.37
C SER A 79 8.58 -18.90 17.12
N ASN A 80 7.67 -17.92 17.17
CA ASN A 80 6.82 -17.56 16.06
C ASN A 80 6.94 -16.08 15.75
N VAL A 81 7.04 -15.73 14.49
CA VAL A 81 7.04 -14.37 13.98
C VAL A 81 5.93 -14.23 12.95
N ILE A 82 5.04 -13.27 13.12
CA ILE A 82 4.00 -12.95 12.13
C ILE A 82 4.33 -11.61 11.51
N MET A 83 4.34 -11.54 10.20
CA MET A 83 4.53 -10.32 9.42
C MET A 83 3.23 -9.94 8.75
N LEU A 84 2.76 -8.71 9.00
CA LEU A 84 1.52 -8.17 8.47
C LEU A 84 1.84 -7.07 7.47
N ASP A 85 1.49 -7.30 6.22
CA ASP A 85 1.64 -6.36 5.11
C ASP A 85 3.10 -5.94 4.88
N CYS A 86 4.02 -6.88 5.10
CA CYS A 86 5.45 -6.71 4.91
C CYS A 86 6.16 -8.05 4.75
N GLY A 87 7.22 -8.06 3.94
CA GLY A 87 8.14 -9.19 3.79
C GLY A 87 7.84 -10.13 2.64
N SER A 88 6.75 -9.98 1.90
CA SER A 88 6.40 -10.89 0.79
C SER A 88 7.28 -10.71 -0.46
N MET A 89 7.74 -9.48 -0.73
CA MET A 89 8.42 -9.12 -2.00
C MET A 89 9.93 -9.31 -1.99
N VAL A 90 10.53 -9.63 -0.85
CA VAL A 90 11.98 -9.80 -0.70
C VAL A 90 12.28 -11.20 -0.19
N ASP A 91 13.40 -11.76 -0.58
CA ASP A 91 13.93 -12.98 0.03
C ASP A 91 14.28 -12.69 1.50
N LEU A 92 13.43 -13.13 2.41
CA LEU A 92 13.58 -12.82 3.84
C LEU A 92 14.75 -13.55 4.50
N GLU A 93 15.06 -14.77 4.08
CA GLU A 93 16.18 -15.51 4.68
C GLU A 93 17.50 -14.79 4.39
N SER A 94 17.73 -14.47 3.15
CA SER A 94 18.93 -13.74 2.71
C SER A 94 18.94 -12.29 3.25
N PHE A 95 17.80 -11.59 3.18
CA PHE A 95 17.70 -10.20 3.61
C PHE A 95 17.92 -10.01 5.12
N LEU A 96 17.32 -10.87 5.95
CA LEU A 96 17.48 -10.84 7.40
C LEU A 96 18.73 -11.56 7.90
N GLU A 97 19.54 -12.13 6.97
CA GLU A 97 20.74 -12.90 7.28
C GLU A 97 20.44 -14.08 8.24
N ILE A 98 19.37 -14.83 7.94
CA ILE A 98 18.94 -15.95 8.76
C ILE A 98 19.71 -17.19 8.38
N ASP A 99 20.44 -17.75 9.32
CA ASP A 99 21.02 -19.09 9.19
C ASP A 99 20.05 -20.12 9.77
N VAL A 100 19.37 -20.84 8.89
CA VAL A 100 18.35 -21.85 9.25
C VAL A 100 18.92 -22.93 10.18
N ASN A 101 20.22 -23.25 10.05
CA ASN A 101 20.88 -24.26 10.86
C ASN A 101 20.90 -23.90 12.36
N ASN A 102 20.88 -22.60 12.69
CA ASN A 102 20.82 -22.14 14.07
C ASN A 102 19.47 -22.39 14.73
N TYR A 103 18.43 -22.58 13.93
CA TYR A 103 17.05 -22.78 14.38
C TYR A 103 16.57 -24.25 14.27
N LEU A 104 17.47 -25.19 13.97
CA LEU A 104 17.16 -26.61 14.01
C LEU A 104 17.04 -27.12 15.45
N ASP A 105 16.01 -27.91 15.74
CA ASP A 105 15.80 -28.57 17.05
C ASP A 105 16.82 -29.72 17.20
N LYS A 106 17.98 -29.41 17.78
CA LYS A 106 19.09 -30.36 17.97
C LYS A 106 18.72 -31.57 18.79
N ASP A 107 17.80 -31.42 19.76
CA ASP A 107 17.36 -32.52 20.62
C ASP A 107 16.48 -33.50 19.84
N TYR A 108 15.64 -33.01 18.93
CA TYR A 108 14.84 -33.82 18.04
C TYR A 108 15.72 -34.63 17.07
N TYR A 109 16.76 -34.01 16.49
CA TYR A 109 17.71 -34.69 15.60
C TYR A 109 18.52 -35.78 16.32
N GLN A 110 19.06 -35.49 17.50
CA GLN A 110 19.81 -36.46 18.27
C GLN A 110 18.93 -37.69 18.69
N SER A 111 17.62 -37.49 18.82
CA SER A 111 16.70 -38.59 19.13
C SER A 111 16.33 -39.44 17.90
N MET A 112 16.44 -38.89 16.68
CA MET A 112 16.09 -39.58 15.42
C MET A 112 17.28 -40.29 14.76
N VAL A 113 18.51 -39.86 15.04
CA VAL A 113 19.74 -40.49 14.52
C VAL A 113 20.05 -41.73 15.29
N THR A 114 19.34 -42.83 15.00
CA THR A 114 19.78 -44.19 15.30
C THR A 114 20.66 -44.67 14.14
N PRO A 115 21.69 -45.47 14.38
CA PRO A 115 22.71 -45.87 13.37
C PRO A 115 22.16 -46.59 12.13
N ASP A 116 20.88 -46.99 12.13
CA ASP A 116 20.27 -47.72 11.01
C ASP A 116 19.41 -46.86 10.06
N ASN A 117 19.16 -45.57 10.35
CA ASN A 117 18.23 -44.72 9.58
C ASN A 117 18.88 -43.47 8.93
N SER A 118 20.20 -43.43 8.82
CA SER A 118 20.89 -42.24 8.30
C SER A 118 20.68 -41.95 6.81
N SER A 119 20.00 -42.80 6.05
CA SER A 119 19.80 -42.65 4.60
C SER A 119 18.35 -42.37 4.17
N GLN A 120 17.43 -42.08 5.10
CA GLN A 120 16.01 -41.84 4.79
C GLN A 120 15.43 -40.55 5.42
N LEU A 121 16.26 -39.63 5.93
CA LEU A 121 15.76 -38.32 6.29
C LEU A 121 15.64 -37.48 4.99
N GLY A 122 14.52 -37.63 4.31
CA GLY A 122 14.13 -36.64 3.30
C GLY A 122 13.89 -35.28 3.98
N ASP A 123 14.22 -34.20 3.32
CA ASP A 123 14.15 -32.80 3.77
C ASP A 123 12.79 -32.35 4.32
N SER A 124 11.75 -33.17 4.17
CA SER A 124 10.37 -32.80 4.47
C SER A 124 9.95 -32.80 5.96
N ASN A 125 10.84 -33.14 6.91
CA ASN A 125 10.52 -33.27 8.34
C ASN A 125 11.48 -32.51 9.27
N LEU A 126 12.02 -31.39 8.81
CA LEU A 126 12.86 -30.53 9.64
C LEU A 126 12.01 -29.82 10.72
N LYS A 127 12.27 -30.13 11.99
CA LYS A 127 11.61 -29.44 13.10
C LYS A 127 12.40 -28.18 13.45
N LEU A 128 11.82 -27.02 13.11
CA LEU A 128 12.39 -25.72 13.37
C LEU A 128 11.89 -25.14 14.71
N THR A 129 12.77 -24.48 15.44
CA THR A 129 12.47 -23.78 16.70
C THR A 129 11.82 -22.42 16.47
N ARG A 130 12.01 -21.82 15.30
CA ARG A 130 11.39 -20.55 14.89
C ARG A 130 10.74 -20.70 13.52
N LYS A 131 9.53 -20.14 13.37
CA LYS A 131 8.78 -20.06 12.12
C LYS A 131 8.33 -18.63 11.88
N ILE A 132 8.32 -18.23 10.61
CA ILE A 132 7.86 -16.92 10.13
C ILE A 132 6.58 -17.13 9.33
N TYR A 133 5.55 -16.35 9.63
CA TYR A 133 4.26 -16.36 8.95
C TYR A 133 4.02 -15.03 8.30
N ILE A 134 3.75 -15.01 6.99
CA ILE A 134 3.52 -13.80 6.20
C ILE A 134 2.05 -13.72 5.81
N ILE A 135 1.41 -12.59 6.10
CA ILE A 135 0.07 -12.21 5.65
C ILE A 135 0.21 -10.89 4.91
N ASP A 136 0.25 -10.95 3.58
CA ASP A 136 0.57 -9.81 2.74
C ASP A 136 -0.10 -9.95 1.37
N GLY A 137 -0.73 -8.88 0.90
CA GLY A 137 -1.42 -8.83 -0.39
C GLY A 137 -0.59 -8.27 -1.55
N HIS A 138 0.65 -7.81 -1.29
CA HIS A 138 1.54 -7.26 -2.31
C HIS A 138 2.06 -8.33 -3.28
N ARG A 139 2.26 -7.95 -4.54
CA ARG A 139 2.85 -8.78 -5.61
C ARG A 139 3.93 -7.97 -6.36
N PRO A 140 4.95 -8.65 -6.95
CA PRO A 140 5.20 -10.10 -6.98
C PRO A 140 5.66 -10.61 -5.62
N TRP A 141 5.31 -11.84 -5.27
CA TRP A 141 5.89 -12.53 -4.12
C TRP A 141 7.26 -13.08 -4.48
N ASN A 142 8.17 -13.06 -3.51
CA ASN A 142 9.45 -13.72 -3.69
C ASN A 142 9.25 -15.25 -3.70
N LEU A 143 9.75 -15.91 -4.75
CA LEU A 143 9.54 -17.34 -4.97
C LEU A 143 10.32 -18.21 -3.96
N ASP A 144 11.46 -17.73 -3.44
CA ASP A 144 12.21 -18.41 -2.40
C ASP A 144 11.41 -18.52 -1.11
N ASN A 145 10.67 -17.45 -0.73
CA ASN A 145 9.77 -17.48 0.42
C ASN A 145 8.62 -18.49 0.23
N LEU A 146 8.11 -18.63 -1.01
CA LEU A 146 6.97 -19.50 -1.30
C LEU A 146 7.37 -20.98 -1.38
N PHE A 147 8.46 -21.26 -2.09
CA PHE A 147 8.81 -22.62 -2.51
C PHE A 147 10.14 -23.11 -1.93
N GLY A 148 11.10 -22.23 -1.67
CA GLY A 148 12.45 -22.59 -1.21
C GLY A 148 12.57 -22.71 0.31
N SER A 149 11.91 -21.85 1.07
CA SER A 149 12.07 -21.81 2.52
C SER A 149 11.18 -22.78 3.26
N GLN A 150 11.73 -23.48 4.25
CA GLN A 150 10.98 -24.31 5.21
C GLN A 150 10.59 -23.51 6.48
N MET A 151 11.29 -22.39 6.73
CA MET A 151 11.04 -21.53 7.88
C MET A 151 9.90 -20.56 7.65
N ILE A 152 9.66 -20.16 6.39
CA ILE A 152 8.69 -19.16 6.00
C ILE A 152 7.40 -19.82 5.52
N ASN A 153 6.28 -19.38 6.09
CA ASN A 153 4.93 -19.81 5.75
C ASN A 153 4.12 -18.61 5.25
N CYS A 154 3.74 -18.62 3.98
CA CYS A 154 2.98 -17.58 3.34
C CYS A 154 1.50 -17.94 3.28
N PHE A 155 0.63 -17.09 3.77
CA PHE A 155 -0.82 -17.30 3.71
C PHE A 155 -1.32 -17.01 2.31
N ASP A 156 -1.90 -18.01 1.65
CA ASP A 156 -2.48 -17.89 0.32
C ASP A 156 -3.73 -16.99 0.34
N ASP A 157 -3.94 -16.26 -0.74
CA ASP A 157 -5.14 -15.45 -0.95
C ASP A 157 -6.32 -16.24 -1.55
N GLY A 158 -6.08 -17.51 -1.90
CA GLY A 158 -7.07 -18.42 -2.48
C GLY A 158 -6.93 -18.63 -3.99
N GLY A 159 -6.00 -17.93 -4.66
CA GLY A 159 -5.73 -18.03 -6.09
C GLY A 159 -4.27 -18.28 -6.44
N THR A 160 -3.35 -17.93 -5.54
CA THR A 160 -1.90 -17.96 -5.80
C THR A 160 -1.40 -19.34 -6.22
N SER A 161 -1.92 -20.41 -5.64
CA SER A 161 -1.50 -21.77 -5.96
C SER A 161 -1.82 -22.20 -7.40
N GLU A 162 -2.91 -21.68 -7.97
CA GLU A 162 -3.33 -21.95 -9.36
C GLU A 162 -2.65 -20.98 -10.34
N GLU A 163 -2.49 -19.72 -9.95
CA GLU A 163 -1.90 -18.69 -10.79
C GLU A 163 -0.39 -18.86 -10.98
N LEU A 164 0.32 -19.37 -9.99
CA LEU A 164 1.79 -19.52 -10.01
C LEU A 164 2.25 -20.96 -10.30
N GLU A 165 1.44 -21.79 -10.94
CA GLU A 165 1.80 -23.18 -11.26
C GLU A 165 3.01 -23.24 -12.24
N HIS A 166 3.01 -22.37 -13.25
CA HIS A 166 4.10 -22.30 -14.23
C HIS A 166 5.41 -21.75 -13.65
N GLU A 167 5.31 -20.73 -12.80
CA GLU A 167 6.45 -20.16 -12.11
C GLU A 167 7.05 -21.15 -11.11
N LYS A 168 6.20 -21.92 -10.44
CA LYS A 168 6.63 -22.99 -9.54
C LYS A 168 7.37 -24.11 -10.29
N GLU A 169 6.82 -24.58 -11.42
CA GLU A 169 7.49 -25.57 -12.25
C GLU A 169 8.86 -25.08 -12.73
N ALA A 170 8.95 -23.81 -13.14
CA ALA A 170 10.21 -23.19 -13.54
C ALA A 170 11.20 -23.08 -12.39
N TYR A 171 10.71 -22.69 -11.19
CA TYR A 171 11.51 -22.60 -9.97
C TYR A 171 12.07 -23.96 -9.55
N ASP A 172 11.22 -24.99 -9.44
CA ASP A 172 11.60 -26.35 -9.05
C ASP A 172 12.63 -26.94 -10.04
N LEU A 173 12.48 -26.62 -11.33
CA LEU A 173 13.41 -27.06 -12.37
C LEU A 173 14.78 -26.39 -12.20
N LEU A 174 14.84 -25.09 -11.93
CA LEU A 174 16.11 -24.38 -11.73
C LEU A 174 16.82 -24.87 -10.48
N VAL A 175 16.13 -25.00 -9.34
CA VAL A 175 16.70 -25.51 -8.09
C VAL A 175 17.25 -26.93 -8.26
N SER A 176 16.53 -27.81 -8.99
CA SER A 176 17.00 -29.18 -9.26
C SER A 176 18.26 -29.20 -10.14
N MET A 177 18.38 -28.21 -11.06
CA MET A 177 19.56 -28.11 -11.93
C MET A 177 20.78 -27.54 -11.21
N GLU A 178 20.59 -26.59 -10.29
CA GLU A 178 21.68 -26.06 -9.47
C GLU A 178 22.22 -27.12 -8.51
N SER A 179 21.39 -27.91 -7.87
CA SER A 179 21.82 -28.99 -6.99
C SER A 179 22.62 -30.07 -7.71
N ASP A 180 22.27 -30.42 -8.97
CA ASP A 180 23.01 -31.36 -9.77
C ASP A 180 24.40 -30.82 -10.22
N GLU A 181 24.53 -29.49 -10.42
CA GLU A 181 25.81 -28.87 -10.78
C GLU A 181 26.78 -28.81 -9.58
N GLU A 182 26.28 -28.66 -8.38
CA GLU A 182 27.08 -28.72 -7.15
C GLU A 182 27.58 -30.14 -6.87
N GLU A 183 26.76 -31.18 -7.07
CA GLU A 183 27.16 -32.58 -6.91
C GLU A 183 28.20 -32.98 -7.95
N ASP A 184 28.13 -32.50 -9.20
CA ASP A 184 29.10 -32.73 -10.24
C ASP A 184 30.44 -32.00 -9.96
N ALA A 185 30.40 -30.82 -9.33
CA ALA A 185 31.60 -30.05 -8.96
C ALA A 185 32.36 -30.67 -7.77
N ASP A 186 31.68 -31.26 -6.80
CA ASP A 186 32.30 -31.97 -5.67
C ASP A 186 32.92 -33.30 -6.07
N SER A 187 32.44 -33.94 -7.14
CA SER A 187 33.00 -35.19 -7.65
C SER A 187 34.30 -35.03 -8.44
N ASP A 188 34.61 -33.84 -8.95
CA ASP A 188 35.79 -33.52 -9.74
C ASP A 188 36.98 -32.94 -8.93
N SER A 189 36.80 -32.73 -7.62
CA SER A 189 37.83 -32.09 -6.76
C SER A 189 38.95 -33.01 -6.30
N ASP A 190 38.96 -34.32 -6.69
CA ASP A 190 40.00 -35.27 -6.30
C ASP A 190 41.11 -35.53 -7.34
N LYS A 191 41.23 -34.73 -8.40
CA LYS A 191 42.31 -34.84 -9.38
C LYS A 191 43.03 -33.53 -9.65
N ASP A 192 44.17 -33.48 -9.00
CA ASP A 192 45.44 -32.84 -9.40
C ASP A 192 45.50 -31.32 -9.64
N GLY A 193 46.31 -30.73 -8.76
CA GLY A 193 46.84 -29.41 -8.95
C GLY A 193 47.85 -29.32 -10.08
N SER A 194 47.69 -28.30 -10.90
CA SER A 194 48.80 -27.50 -11.41
C SER A 194 48.30 -26.23 -12.10
N ASP A 195 48.87 -25.15 -11.65
CA ASP A 195 48.94 -23.80 -12.19
C ASP A 195 48.58 -23.60 -13.67
N HIS A 196 47.65 -22.67 -13.92
CA HIS A 196 47.91 -21.59 -14.87
C HIS A 196 46.85 -20.45 -14.69
N GLU A 197 47.38 -19.31 -14.27
CA GLU A 197 46.76 -18.01 -14.44
C GLU A 197 46.55 -17.69 -15.92
N GLU A 198 45.38 -17.23 -16.33
CA GLU A 198 45.22 -16.27 -17.44
C GLU A 198 43.85 -15.57 -17.37
N GLU A 199 43.95 -14.34 -16.99
CA GLU A 199 43.40 -13.08 -17.51
C GLU A 199 42.00 -13.04 -18.10
N LEU A 200 41.27 -12.17 -17.44
CA LEU A 200 40.06 -11.44 -17.88
C LEU A 200 40.23 -10.76 -19.24
N SER A 201 39.30 -10.92 -20.14
CA SER A 201 38.97 -9.84 -21.09
C SER A 201 37.51 -9.80 -21.46
N ASN A 202 36.95 -8.64 -21.16
CA ASN A 202 35.73 -8.03 -21.69
C ASN A 202 35.54 -8.18 -23.20
N SER A 203 34.30 -8.40 -23.64
CA SER A 203 33.77 -7.75 -24.86
C SER A 203 32.25 -7.80 -24.83
N SER A 204 31.58 -6.71 -24.46
CA SER A 204 30.97 -5.69 -25.32
C SER A 204 30.00 -6.20 -26.37
N PHE A 205 28.75 -5.78 -26.15
CA PHE A 205 27.62 -5.72 -27.07
C PHE A 205 27.97 -5.16 -28.43
N GLU A 206 27.45 -5.76 -29.47
CA GLU A 206 27.06 -5.03 -30.70
C GLU A 206 25.74 -5.56 -31.26
N LYS A 207 24.87 -4.59 -31.51
CA LYS A 207 23.64 -4.67 -32.26
C LYS A 207 23.94 -4.94 -33.72
N ASP A 208 23.04 -5.65 -34.39
CA ASP A 208 22.69 -5.28 -35.75
C ASP A 208 21.24 -5.62 -36.09
N GLU A 209 20.62 -4.60 -36.65
CA GLU A 209 19.27 -4.53 -37.20
C GLU A 209 19.21 -5.05 -38.62
N GLN A 210 18.04 -5.62 -38.96
CA GLN A 210 17.31 -5.54 -40.23
C GLN A 210 17.91 -6.10 -41.52
N ALA A 211 17.22 -7.00 -42.17
CA ALA A 211 16.34 -6.72 -43.30
C ALA A 211 15.90 -7.99 -44.04
N GLU A 212 14.71 -7.87 -44.55
CA GLU A 212 13.89 -8.77 -45.38
C GLU A 212 14.58 -9.30 -46.65
N GLY A 213 14.09 -10.46 -47.07
CA GLY A 213 13.76 -10.61 -48.50
C GLY A 213 14.39 -11.76 -49.26
N ASN A 214 13.53 -12.70 -49.56
CA ASN A 214 13.40 -13.42 -50.85
C ASN A 214 14.40 -14.48 -51.33
N GLU A 215 13.81 -15.65 -51.37
CA GLU A 215 13.70 -16.63 -52.49
C GLU A 215 14.89 -16.97 -53.40
N ASN A 216 15.03 -18.26 -53.49
CA ASN A 216 15.27 -19.08 -54.68
C ASN A 216 16.64 -19.60 -55.03
N GLN A 217 16.62 -20.93 -55.02
CA GLN A 217 17.11 -21.88 -56.07
C GLN A 217 18.60 -22.14 -56.26
N ASN A 218 18.84 -23.42 -55.96
CA ASN A 218 19.53 -24.40 -56.82
C ASN A 218 21.04 -24.37 -57.03
N GLN A 219 21.49 -25.56 -56.81
CA GLN A 219 22.46 -26.39 -57.66
C GLN A 219 23.94 -26.28 -57.30
N ASP A 220 24.35 -27.43 -56.81
CA ASP A 220 25.40 -28.35 -57.33
C ASP A 220 26.83 -27.87 -57.51
N GLU A 221 27.63 -28.83 -57.18
CA GLU A 221 28.98 -29.24 -57.66
C GLU A 221 30.17 -28.88 -56.76
N ASP A 222 30.65 -29.90 -56.05
CA ASP A 222 31.83 -30.76 -56.34
C ASP A 222 33.21 -30.09 -56.43
N LYS A 223 34.06 -30.65 -55.68
CA LYS A 223 35.51 -31.04 -55.85
C LYS A 223 36.41 -30.62 -54.69
N SER A 224 36.74 -31.54 -53.82
CA SER A 224 37.98 -32.41 -53.86
C SER A 224 39.30 -31.73 -53.48
N GLN A 225 39.97 -32.47 -52.62
CA GLN A 225 41.43 -32.65 -52.44
C GLN A 225 42.19 -31.61 -51.60
N GLU A 226 43.08 -31.89 -50.73
CA GLU A 226 43.86 -33.09 -50.35
C GLU A 226 44.65 -32.84 -49.06
N SER A 227 44.62 -33.83 -48.22
CA SER A 227 45.67 -34.39 -47.38
C SER A 227 46.86 -33.56 -46.85
N ARG A 228 47.11 -33.68 -45.56
CA ARG A 228 48.40 -34.19 -45.09
C ARG A 228 48.28 -34.75 -43.66
N LYS A 229 48.60 -36.03 -43.61
CA LYS A 229 48.87 -36.84 -42.42
C LYS A 229 50.04 -36.29 -41.62
N ARG A 230 49.97 -36.35 -40.30
CA ARG A 230 51.08 -36.90 -39.49
C ARG A 230 50.54 -37.59 -38.25
N THR A 231 50.89 -38.79 -38.20
CA THR A 231 50.85 -39.88 -37.24
C THR A 231 51.38 -39.48 -35.86
N GLY A 232 50.73 -40.05 -34.85
CA GLY A 232 51.50 -40.62 -33.76
C GLY A 232 50.76 -40.58 -32.41
N PHE A 233 50.32 -41.70 -32.06
CA PHE A 233 50.38 -42.49 -30.86
C PHE A 233 49.10 -42.73 -30.09
N GLU A 234 48.79 -43.98 -29.98
CA GLU A 234 47.68 -44.63 -29.30
C GLU A 234 47.78 -44.47 -27.81
N SER A 235 46.59 -44.25 -27.17
CA SER A 235 46.26 -45.05 -26.03
C SER A 235 44.70 -45.14 -25.96
N PHE A 236 44.30 -46.35 -25.91
CA PHE A 236 42.94 -46.85 -25.82
C PHE A 236 42.23 -46.31 -24.57
N GLU A 237 41.00 -45.79 -24.74
CA GLU A 237 39.85 -46.17 -23.92
C GLU A 237 38.59 -46.03 -24.77
N ASP A 238 37.93 -47.18 -24.92
CA ASP A 238 36.69 -47.39 -25.63
C ASP A 238 35.55 -46.62 -24.88
N GLN A 239 35.18 -45.46 -25.40
CA GLN A 239 33.85 -44.87 -25.10
C GLN A 239 33.09 -44.69 -26.41
N ASN A 240 31.94 -45.31 -26.46
CA ASN A 240 31.03 -45.32 -27.61
C ASN A 240 30.74 -43.89 -28.11
N PRO A 241 30.92 -43.61 -29.42
CA PRO A 241 30.61 -42.28 -29.97
C PRO A 241 29.14 -41.88 -29.87
N ASP A 242 28.23 -42.83 -29.66
CA ASP A 242 26.78 -42.58 -29.46
C ASP A 242 26.48 -42.01 -28.07
N GLU A 243 27.20 -42.41 -27.02
CA GLU A 243 27.03 -41.88 -25.64
C GLU A 243 27.51 -40.44 -25.54
N GLN A 244 28.55 -40.04 -26.24
CA GLN A 244 29.04 -38.65 -26.25
C GLN A 244 28.08 -37.73 -27.02
N GLN A 245 27.41 -38.18 -28.06
CA GLN A 245 26.40 -37.40 -28.77
C GLN A 245 25.11 -37.27 -27.95
N GLU A 246 24.69 -38.32 -27.28
CA GLU A 246 23.52 -38.23 -26.37
C GLU A 246 23.81 -37.32 -25.19
N HIS A 247 24.99 -37.33 -24.61
CA HIS A 247 25.41 -36.46 -23.53
C HIS A 247 25.44 -34.96 -23.96
N GLN A 248 25.92 -34.67 -25.17
CA GLN A 248 25.92 -33.32 -25.73
C GLN A 248 24.50 -32.82 -26.07
N ILE A 249 23.63 -33.70 -26.56
CA ILE A 249 22.23 -33.38 -26.84
C ILE A 249 21.46 -33.11 -25.53
N ASN A 250 21.68 -33.94 -24.52
CA ASN A 250 21.08 -33.78 -23.23
C ASN A 250 21.53 -32.48 -22.51
N LYS A 251 22.86 -32.17 -22.58
CA LYS A 251 23.40 -30.91 -22.05
C LYS A 251 22.86 -29.68 -22.77
N LYS A 252 22.65 -29.76 -24.09
CA LYS A 252 22.06 -28.67 -24.86
C LYS A 252 20.55 -28.48 -24.53
N LYS A 253 19.81 -29.58 -24.38
CA LYS A 253 18.41 -29.57 -23.98
C LYS A 253 18.22 -28.99 -22.57
N ARG A 254 19.09 -29.41 -21.62
CA ARG A 254 19.12 -28.91 -20.25
C ARG A 254 19.36 -27.39 -20.20
N ARG A 255 20.35 -26.89 -20.94
CA ARG A 255 20.62 -25.43 -21.04
C ARG A 255 19.47 -24.65 -21.68
N THR A 256 18.70 -25.25 -22.59
CA THR A 256 17.53 -24.61 -23.18
C THR A 256 16.40 -24.52 -22.16
N GLN A 257 16.15 -25.59 -21.41
CA GLN A 257 15.14 -25.62 -20.36
C GLN A 257 15.48 -24.64 -19.23
N MET A 258 16.76 -24.54 -18.82
CA MET A 258 17.22 -23.56 -17.84
C MET A 258 16.91 -22.12 -18.28
N ARG A 259 17.25 -21.77 -19.54
CA ARG A 259 16.96 -20.44 -20.09
C ARG A 259 15.46 -20.14 -20.23
N GLU A 260 14.64 -21.16 -20.47
CA GLU A 260 13.19 -21.00 -20.49
C GLU A 260 12.64 -20.77 -19.08
N GLY A 261 13.14 -21.50 -18.08
CA GLY A 261 12.83 -21.29 -16.68
C GLY A 261 13.23 -19.91 -16.17
N GLU A 262 14.51 -19.51 -16.44
CA GLU A 262 15.00 -18.17 -16.11
C GLU A 262 14.13 -17.07 -16.71
N ARG A 263 13.73 -17.19 -17.98
CA ARG A 263 12.85 -16.21 -18.63
C ARG A 263 11.46 -16.16 -18.02
N THR A 264 10.91 -17.29 -17.60
CA THR A 264 9.60 -17.33 -16.94
C THR A 264 9.65 -16.57 -15.62
N ILE A 265 10.68 -16.83 -14.81
CA ILE A 265 10.89 -16.14 -13.53
C ILE A 265 11.19 -14.65 -13.74
N GLU A 266 12.05 -14.31 -14.71
CA GLU A 266 12.35 -12.92 -15.06
C GLU A 266 11.08 -12.17 -15.50
N ASN A 267 10.23 -12.77 -16.33
CA ASN A 267 8.97 -12.19 -16.76
C ASN A 267 8.02 -11.98 -15.57
N TYR A 268 7.99 -12.90 -14.62
CA TYR A 268 7.16 -12.77 -13.41
C TYR A 268 7.57 -11.54 -12.58
N TYR A 269 8.86 -11.38 -12.31
CA TYR A 269 9.33 -10.21 -11.55
C TYR A 269 9.25 -8.89 -12.33
N ASN A 270 9.33 -8.94 -13.66
CA ASN A 270 9.28 -7.75 -14.53
C ASN A 270 7.85 -7.22 -14.78
N GLN A 271 6.82 -7.86 -14.26
CA GLN A 271 5.45 -7.38 -14.41
C GLN A 271 5.19 -6.06 -13.67
N GLY A 272 5.93 -5.76 -12.62
CA GLY A 272 5.72 -4.61 -11.74
C GLY A 272 4.95 -4.96 -10.47
N THR A 273 4.77 -3.97 -9.61
CA THR A 273 4.14 -4.17 -8.30
C THR A 273 2.64 -3.87 -8.31
N THR A 274 1.87 -4.63 -7.55
CA THR A 274 0.44 -4.43 -7.32
C THR A 274 0.03 -5.02 -5.97
N VAL A 275 -1.23 -4.80 -5.58
CA VAL A 275 -1.89 -5.51 -4.47
C VAL A 275 -3.03 -6.31 -5.08
N ILE A 276 -3.17 -7.58 -4.72
CA ILE A 276 -4.25 -8.44 -5.21
C ILE A 276 -5.39 -8.51 -4.20
N ILE A 277 -5.07 -8.69 -2.92
CA ILE A 277 -6.07 -8.82 -1.87
C ILE A 277 -5.68 -7.98 -0.65
N PRO A 278 -6.66 -7.36 0.06
CA PRO A 278 -6.36 -6.72 1.34
C PRO A 278 -5.88 -7.73 2.40
N SER A 279 -4.80 -7.40 3.11
CA SER A 279 -4.31 -8.23 4.21
C SER A 279 -5.33 -8.37 5.34
N SER A 280 -6.20 -7.38 5.55
CA SER A 280 -7.33 -7.45 6.48
C SER A 280 -8.38 -8.46 6.06
N LEU A 281 -8.58 -8.70 4.77
CA LEU A 281 -9.48 -9.75 4.30
C LEU A 281 -8.87 -11.14 4.49
N GLN A 282 -7.57 -11.32 4.22
CA GLN A 282 -6.86 -12.58 4.53
C GLN A 282 -6.93 -12.89 6.02
N MET A 283 -6.73 -11.88 6.88
CA MET A 283 -6.88 -12.01 8.32
C MET A 283 -8.32 -12.37 8.72
N TYR A 284 -9.33 -11.79 8.06
CA TYR A 284 -10.72 -12.13 8.28
C TYR A 284 -11.03 -13.57 7.85
N THR A 285 -10.45 -14.04 6.76
CA THR A 285 -10.54 -15.43 6.31
C THR A 285 -9.96 -16.38 7.36
N LEU A 286 -8.80 -16.07 7.95
CA LEU A 286 -8.25 -16.83 9.07
C LEU A 286 -9.23 -16.88 10.26
N LEU A 287 -9.85 -15.76 10.61
CA LEU A 287 -10.85 -15.72 11.68
C LEU A 287 -12.10 -16.55 11.35
N SER A 288 -12.47 -16.60 10.08
CA SER A 288 -13.59 -17.39 9.58
C SER A 288 -13.32 -18.90 9.70
N THR A 289 -12.13 -19.34 9.31
CA THR A 289 -11.74 -20.76 9.43
C THR A 289 -11.68 -21.24 10.89
N ILE A 290 -11.34 -20.33 11.82
CA ILE A 290 -11.34 -20.62 13.26
C ILE A 290 -12.74 -20.51 13.89
N GLY A 291 -13.73 -19.99 13.16
CA GLY A 291 -15.10 -19.76 13.67
C GLY A 291 -15.20 -18.59 14.66
N ARG A 292 -14.39 -17.54 14.48
CA ARG A 292 -14.32 -16.35 15.35
C ARG A 292 -14.77 -15.07 14.65
N CYS A 293 -15.64 -15.20 13.65
CA CYS A 293 -16.23 -14.05 12.96
C CYS A 293 -17.15 -13.24 13.88
N ASN A 294 -17.06 -11.92 13.78
CA ASN A 294 -17.99 -11.00 14.40
C ASN A 294 -18.10 -9.71 13.57
N MET A 295 -19.14 -8.90 13.86
CA MET A 295 -19.36 -7.63 13.16
C MET A 295 -18.21 -6.64 13.32
N ASP A 296 -17.46 -6.66 14.44
CA ASP A 296 -16.32 -5.76 14.64
C ASP A 296 -15.15 -6.13 13.74
N ASN A 297 -14.86 -7.43 13.63
CA ASN A 297 -13.80 -7.92 12.75
C ASN A 297 -14.17 -7.67 11.27
N LEU A 298 -15.43 -7.92 10.89
CA LEU A 298 -15.89 -7.61 9.54
C LEU A 298 -15.78 -6.12 9.22
N TRP A 299 -16.12 -5.24 10.19
CA TRP A 299 -15.94 -3.79 10.01
C TRP A 299 -14.47 -3.42 9.77
N LEU A 300 -13.54 -4.00 10.51
CA LEU A 300 -12.11 -3.76 10.31
C LEU A 300 -11.64 -4.23 8.93
N SER A 301 -12.11 -5.39 8.45
CA SER A 301 -11.83 -5.85 7.10
C SER A 301 -12.40 -4.91 6.03
N ILE A 302 -13.62 -4.41 6.22
CA ILE A 302 -14.23 -3.42 5.32
C ILE A 302 -13.41 -2.12 5.29
N VAL A 303 -12.98 -1.62 6.44
CA VAL A 303 -12.18 -0.38 6.53
C VAL A 303 -10.81 -0.57 5.86
N GLY A 304 -10.12 -1.69 6.11
CA GLY A 304 -8.85 -2.03 5.47
C GLY A 304 -8.99 -2.10 3.95
N ALA A 305 -9.96 -2.86 3.44
CA ALA A 305 -10.21 -2.94 2.00
C ALA A 305 -10.58 -1.58 1.39
N THR A 306 -11.34 -0.75 2.11
CA THR A 306 -11.74 0.59 1.64
C THR A 306 -10.55 1.55 1.56
N SER A 307 -9.55 1.40 2.43
CA SER A 307 -8.35 2.24 2.41
C SER A 307 -7.52 2.07 1.14
N LEU A 308 -7.54 0.88 0.54
CA LEU A 308 -6.84 0.58 -0.71
C LEU A 308 -7.50 1.20 -1.95
N LYS A 309 -8.78 1.61 -1.87
CA LYS A 309 -9.55 2.13 -3.00
C LYS A 309 -8.91 3.32 -3.72
N ALA A 310 -8.14 4.15 -3.01
CA ALA A 310 -7.50 5.32 -3.59
C ALA A 310 -6.40 4.96 -4.59
N ASN A 311 -5.63 3.91 -4.32
CA ASN A 311 -4.48 3.47 -5.12
C ASN A 311 -4.83 2.24 -5.97
N TYR A 312 -5.65 1.32 -5.46
CA TYR A 312 -5.99 0.02 -6.04
C TYR A 312 -7.51 -0.15 -6.12
N GLU A 313 -8.19 0.67 -6.95
CA GLU A 313 -9.66 0.66 -7.07
C GLU A 313 -10.20 -0.71 -7.50
N HIS A 314 -9.50 -1.41 -8.39
CA HIS A 314 -9.87 -2.75 -8.88
C HIS A 314 -9.98 -3.76 -7.73
N VAL A 315 -9.01 -3.78 -6.80
CA VAL A 315 -9.02 -4.69 -5.64
C VAL A 315 -10.27 -4.47 -4.78
N TYR A 316 -10.62 -3.22 -4.53
CA TYR A 316 -11.83 -2.91 -3.77
C TYR A 316 -13.10 -3.37 -4.49
N ASP A 317 -13.17 -3.16 -5.82
CA ASP A 317 -14.35 -3.55 -6.60
C ASP A 317 -14.53 -5.07 -6.66
N ASP A 318 -13.43 -5.85 -6.70
CA ASP A 318 -13.45 -7.30 -6.70
C ASP A 318 -13.85 -7.88 -5.33
N VAL A 319 -13.41 -7.25 -4.25
CA VAL A 319 -13.69 -7.67 -2.88
C VAL A 319 -15.07 -7.20 -2.39
N PHE A 320 -15.60 -6.11 -2.93
CA PHE A 320 -16.87 -5.52 -2.48
C PHE A 320 -18.06 -6.49 -2.47
N PRO A 321 -18.30 -7.33 -3.51
CA PRO A 321 -19.38 -8.31 -3.49
C PRO A 321 -19.25 -9.33 -2.35
N LEU A 322 -18.03 -9.79 -2.06
CA LEU A 322 -17.75 -10.75 -0.99
C LEU A 322 -18.07 -10.15 0.37
N LEU A 323 -17.62 -8.92 0.62
CA LEU A 323 -17.92 -8.19 1.85
C LEU A 323 -19.42 -7.94 2.02
N LYS A 324 -20.13 -7.63 0.92
CA LYS A 324 -21.57 -7.43 0.91
C LYS A 324 -22.35 -8.68 1.28
N GLU A 325 -21.94 -9.83 0.76
CA GLU A 325 -22.53 -11.13 1.08
C GLU A 325 -22.29 -11.47 2.55
N GLU A 326 -21.09 -11.23 3.06
CA GLU A 326 -20.73 -11.52 4.44
C GLU A 326 -21.49 -10.63 5.45
N VAL A 327 -21.67 -9.34 5.13
CA VAL A 327 -22.53 -8.44 5.92
C VAL A 327 -23.96 -9.00 6.02
N ASN A 328 -24.53 -9.43 4.90
CA ASN A 328 -25.88 -9.99 4.88
C ASN A 328 -25.96 -11.30 5.68
N ARG A 329 -24.93 -12.16 5.59
CA ARG A 329 -24.85 -13.43 6.33
C ARG A 329 -24.86 -13.18 7.84
N LEU A 330 -23.95 -12.33 8.34
CA LEU A 330 -23.86 -12.04 9.78
C LEU A 330 -25.08 -11.28 10.31
N GLN A 331 -25.71 -10.42 9.50
CA GLN A 331 -26.97 -9.78 9.88
C GLN A 331 -28.09 -10.81 10.04
N SER A 332 -28.20 -11.75 9.11
CA SER A 332 -29.21 -12.82 9.15
C SER A 332 -29.03 -13.74 10.37
N GLU A 333 -27.79 -14.08 10.68
CA GLU A 333 -27.45 -14.88 11.89
C GLU A 333 -27.84 -14.14 13.18
N LYS A 334 -27.49 -12.85 13.28
CA LYS A 334 -27.87 -12.01 14.43
C LYS A 334 -29.38 -11.90 14.60
N GLN A 335 -30.11 -11.70 13.51
CA GLN A 335 -31.58 -11.68 13.53
C GLN A 335 -32.17 -13.01 13.95
N ALA A 336 -31.61 -14.13 13.50
CA ALA A 336 -32.04 -15.46 13.89
C ALA A 336 -31.81 -15.72 15.40
N GLU A 337 -30.65 -15.31 15.92
CA GLU A 337 -30.35 -15.40 17.36
C GLU A 337 -31.28 -14.55 18.22
N ASP A 338 -31.54 -13.30 17.80
CA ASP A 338 -32.43 -12.37 18.51
C ASP A 338 -33.89 -12.89 18.50
N ASN A 339 -34.32 -13.47 17.39
CA ASN A 339 -35.63 -14.12 17.28
C ASN A 339 -35.71 -15.37 18.18
N ALA A 340 -34.64 -16.18 18.24
CA ALA A 340 -34.56 -17.36 19.11
C ALA A 340 -34.61 -16.98 20.60
N LYS A 341 -33.86 -15.94 20.99
CA LYS A 341 -33.87 -15.39 22.37
C LYS A 341 -35.26 -14.85 22.75
N THR A 342 -35.92 -14.22 21.79
CA THR A 342 -37.28 -13.67 21.99
C THR A 342 -38.31 -14.79 22.16
N LEU A 343 -38.22 -15.87 21.37
CA LEU A 343 -39.08 -17.05 21.49
C LEU A 343 -38.89 -17.77 22.84
N ALA A 344 -37.62 -17.89 23.29
CA ALA A 344 -37.30 -18.50 24.59
C ALA A 344 -37.85 -17.66 25.79
N THR A 345 -37.92 -16.33 25.64
CA THR A 345 -38.40 -15.43 26.67
C THR A 345 -39.93 -15.33 26.68
N THR A 346 -40.59 -15.57 25.52
CA THR A 346 -42.04 -15.42 25.33
C THR A 346 -42.84 -16.60 25.95
N GLN A 347 -42.20 -17.71 26.33
CA GLN A 347 -42.92 -18.78 27.05
C GLN A 347 -43.40 -18.34 28.42
N ASN A 348 -42.98 -17.19 28.95
CA ASN A 348 -43.35 -16.71 30.28
C ASN A 348 -44.25 -15.44 30.33
N ASN A 349 -44.53 -14.69 29.25
CA ASN A 349 -45.39 -13.53 29.33
C ASN A 349 -45.97 -13.08 27.97
N THR A 350 -47.28 -13.15 27.82
CA THR A 350 -48.06 -12.82 26.61
C THR A 350 -48.15 -11.33 26.26
N SER A 351 -47.65 -10.42 27.10
CA SER A 351 -47.75 -8.96 26.89
C SER A 351 -46.52 -8.26 26.30
N GLN A 352 -45.48 -9.02 25.96
CA GLN A 352 -44.24 -8.45 25.38
C GLN A 352 -44.10 -8.62 23.86
N LEU A 353 -45.11 -9.15 23.16
CA LEU A 353 -45.07 -9.45 21.74
C LEU A 353 -44.98 -8.22 20.84
N GLU A 354 -45.46 -7.05 21.30
CA GLU A 354 -45.40 -5.82 20.51
C GLU A 354 -44.11 -5.02 20.70
N LEU A 355 -43.39 -5.20 21.83
CA LEU A 355 -42.11 -4.55 22.06
C LEU A 355 -40.96 -5.22 21.25
N SER A 356 -41.09 -6.50 20.93
CA SER A 356 -40.03 -7.24 20.23
C SER A 356 -39.91 -6.92 18.73
N LYS A 357 -41.02 -6.43 18.11
CA LYS A 357 -40.99 -5.99 16.69
C LYS A 357 -40.20 -4.72 16.47
N ASN A 358 -40.01 -3.90 17.50
CA ASN A 358 -39.29 -2.64 17.43
C ASN A 358 -37.83 -2.75 17.93
N MET A 359 -37.32 -3.96 18.29
CA MET A 359 -35.96 -4.15 18.78
C MET A 359 -34.89 -3.97 17.69
N GLY A 360 -35.27 -4.03 16.39
CA GLY A 360 -34.36 -3.76 15.28
C GLY A 360 -33.89 -2.32 15.19
N ASP A 361 -34.65 -1.38 15.75
CA ASP A 361 -34.38 0.07 15.68
C ASP A 361 -33.88 0.66 17.01
N ARG A 362 -33.33 -0.16 17.91
CA ARG A 362 -32.75 0.40 19.14
C ARG A 362 -31.54 1.25 18.81
N ALA A 363 -31.44 2.41 19.43
CA ALA A 363 -30.33 3.34 19.30
C ALA A 363 -28.98 2.73 19.69
N ASP A 364 -28.96 1.63 20.45
CA ASP A 364 -27.76 0.90 20.87
C ASP A 364 -27.31 -0.16 19.84
N ASN A 365 -27.98 -0.27 18.70
CA ASN A 365 -27.67 -1.30 17.70
C ASN A 365 -26.44 -0.90 16.88
N CYS A 366 -25.27 -1.39 17.27
CA CYS A 366 -24.03 -1.30 16.47
C CYS A 366 -24.13 -2.27 15.27
N SER A 367 -24.83 -1.86 14.22
CA SER A 367 -25.00 -2.63 12.99
C SER A 367 -24.22 -2.02 11.84
N ILE A 368 -23.73 -2.87 10.95
CA ILE A 368 -23.19 -2.43 9.66
C ILE A 368 -24.36 -2.47 8.67
N GLN A 369 -24.57 -1.41 7.92
CA GLN A 369 -25.62 -1.29 6.91
C GLN A 369 -25.00 -1.04 5.53
N ILE A 370 -25.62 -1.62 4.51
CA ILE A 370 -25.29 -1.31 3.12
C ILE A 370 -26.14 -0.09 2.75
N ASP A 371 -25.50 1.06 2.59
CA ASP A 371 -26.17 2.32 2.24
C ASP A 371 -25.42 3.01 1.08
N LYS A 372 -26.04 4.02 0.51
CA LYS A 372 -25.42 4.81 -0.55
C LYS A 372 -24.25 5.62 0.02
N GLU A 373 -23.09 5.38 -0.55
CA GLU A 373 -21.89 6.17 -0.35
C GLU A 373 -21.72 7.16 -1.50
N TYR A 374 -21.18 8.33 -1.19
CA TYR A 374 -20.96 9.37 -2.18
C TYR A 374 -19.46 9.53 -2.42
N SER A 375 -19.04 9.56 -3.68
CA SER A 375 -17.68 9.90 -4.09
C SER A 375 -17.38 11.39 -3.88
N LEU A 376 -17.78 11.91 -2.72
CA LEU A 376 -17.60 13.28 -2.25
C LEU A 376 -16.80 13.23 -0.96
N PHE A 377 -15.91 14.18 -0.77
CA PHE A 377 -15.00 14.14 0.38
C PHE A 377 -15.73 14.47 1.68
N LEU A 378 -15.85 13.50 2.59
CA LEU A 378 -16.41 13.62 3.94
C LEU A 378 -17.76 14.34 3.99
N LEU A 379 -18.67 14.07 3.03
CA LEU A 379 -19.94 14.78 2.89
C LEU A 379 -20.75 14.82 4.18
N ARG A 380 -20.81 13.71 4.92
CA ARG A 380 -21.61 13.58 6.15
C ARG A 380 -21.02 14.34 7.34
N HIS A 381 -19.74 14.72 7.25
CA HIS A 381 -18.99 15.41 8.31
C HIS A 381 -18.61 16.86 7.96
N TRP A 382 -19.02 17.32 6.79
CA TRP A 382 -18.73 18.66 6.29
C TRP A 382 -20.01 19.38 5.81
N ASN A 383 -19.87 20.44 5.01
CA ASN A 383 -20.95 21.00 4.25
C ASN A 383 -20.95 20.46 2.81
N MET A 384 -22.09 20.55 2.13
CA MET A 384 -22.23 19.98 0.79
C MET A 384 -21.35 20.69 -0.25
N TYR A 385 -21.22 22.02 -0.16
CA TYR A 385 -20.41 22.78 -1.10
C TYR A 385 -18.95 22.39 -1.04
N ASP A 386 -18.36 22.34 0.17
CA ASP A 386 -16.97 21.96 0.37
C ASP A 386 -16.72 20.48 0.03
N ALA A 387 -17.65 19.60 0.34
CA ALA A 387 -17.55 18.18 -0.02
C ALA A 387 -17.46 17.97 -1.54
N PHE A 388 -18.18 18.76 -2.34
CA PHE A 388 -18.05 18.76 -3.79
C PHE A 388 -16.77 19.44 -4.24
N PHE A 389 -16.41 20.58 -3.65
CA PHE A 389 -15.25 21.38 -4.05
C PHE A 389 -13.94 20.62 -3.81
N TYR A 390 -13.81 19.94 -2.68
CA TYR A 390 -12.62 19.20 -2.27
C TYR A 390 -12.66 17.71 -2.65
N SER A 391 -13.59 17.29 -3.52
CA SER A 391 -13.61 15.96 -4.09
C SER A 391 -12.67 15.86 -5.29
N ASN A 392 -11.74 14.89 -5.29
CA ASN A 392 -10.85 14.62 -6.40
C ASN A 392 -11.65 14.27 -7.66
N TYR A 393 -12.67 13.42 -7.53
CA TYR A 393 -13.53 13.01 -8.62
C TYR A 393 -14.26 14.20 -9.29
N VAL A 394 -14.83 15.09 -8.49
CA VAL A 394 -15.50 16.30 -9.02
C VAL A 394 -14.50 17.26 -9.66
N ASN A 395 -13.31 17.38 -9.06
CA ASN A 395 -12.24 18.22 -9.61
C ASN A 395 -11.77 17.70 -10.97
N SER A 396 -11.60 16.39 -11.16
CA SER A 396 -11.18 15.82 -12.44
C SER A 396 -12.17 16.15 -13.56
N LYS A 397 -13.46 15.99 -13.33
CA LYS A 397 -14.53 16.25 -14.31
C LYS A 397 -14.81 17.72 -14.55
N LEU A 398 -14.81 18.54 -13.54
CA LEU A 398 -15.17 19.96 -13.65
C LEU A 398 -13.97 20.90 -13.78
N GLN A 399 -12.74 20.43 -13.51
CA GLN A 399 -11.52 21.24 -13.51
C GLN A 399 -11.63 22.45 -12.57
N LEU A 400 -11.88 22.21 -11.29
CA LEU A 400 -12.17 23.24 -10.29
C LEU A 400 -11.02 24.22 -10.04
N TYR A 401 -9.80 23.87 -10.44
CA TYR A 401 -8.66 24.78 -10.47
C TYR A 401 -8.81 25.92 -11.48
N THR A 402 -9.81 25.83 -12.41
CA THR A 402 -10.14 26.89 -13.37
C THR A 402 -11.34 27.70 -12.91
N ASN A 403 -11.41 28.99 -13.34
CA ASN A 403 -12.58 29.85 -13.08
C ASN A 403 -13.86 29.31 -13.76
N GLN A 404 -13.72 28.64 -14.91
CA GLN A 404 -14.84 28.02 -15.60
C GLN A 404 -15.39 26.83 -14.84
N GLY A 405 -14.52 25.98 -14.27
CA GLY A 405 -14.93 24.83 -13.44
C GLY A 405 -15.76 25.26 -12.22
N ARG A 406 -15.34 26.32 -11.55
CA ARG A 406 -16.09 26.88 -10.41
C ARG A 406 -17.46 27.43 -10.81
N LYS A 407 -17.54 28.09 -11.95
CA LYS A 407 -18.84 28.53 -12.50
C LYS A 407 -19.75 27.34 -12.83
N LYS A 408 -19.18 26.25 -13.38
CA LYS A 408 -19.92 24.99 -13.62
C LYS A 408 -20.44 24.40 -12.31
N LEU A 409 -19.64 24.37 -11.23
CA LEU A 409 -20.05 23.89 -9.91
C LEU A 409 -21.23 24.71 -9.36
N ASN A 410 -21.15 26.06 -9.40
CA ASN A 410 -22.24 26.92 -8.95
C ASN A 410 -23.52 26.74 -9.80
N THR A 411 -23.37 26.59 -11.12
CA THR A 411 -24.50 26.31 -12.03
C THR A 411 -25.12 24.94 -11.73
N MET A 412 -24.31 23.95 -11.34
CA MET A 412 -24.78 22.64 -10.95
C MET A 412 -25.69 22.72 -9.70
N PHE A 413 -25.29 23.46 -8.66
CA PHE A 413 -26.13 23.68 -7.48
C PHE A 413 -27.44 24.37 -7.83
N ALA A 414 -27.39 25.38 -8.71
CA ALA A 414 -28.61 26.04 -9.17
C ALA A 414 -29.55 25.08 -9.93
N ARG A 415 -29.03 24.18 -10.77
CA ARG A 415 -29.81 23.16 -11.47
C ARG A 415 -30.41 22.11 -10.52
N MET A 416 -29.70 21.76 -9.47
CA MET A 416 -30.21 20.88 -8.42
C MET A 416 -31.30 21.54 -7.57
N GLY A 417 -31.51 22.85 -7.69
CA GLY A 417 -32.44 23.62 -6.88
C GLY A 417 -31.96 23.82 -5.43
N ILE A 418 -30.64 23.68 -5.19
CA ILE A 418 -30.05 23.86 -3.88
C ILE A 418 -29.39 25.25 -3.83
N SER A 419 -29.82 26.09 -2.88
CA SER A 419 -29.18 27.40 -2.71
C SER A 419 -27.76 27.24 -2.20
N LEU A 420 -26.86 28.17 -2.58
CA LEU A 420 -25.46 28.13 -2.08
C LEU A 420 -25.41 28.29 -0.55
N VAL A 421 -26.37 29.04 0.03
CA VAL A 421 -26.50 29.19 1.49
C VAL A 421 -26.82 27.85 2.14
N SER A 422 -27.77 27.09 1.58
CA SER A 422 -28.11 25.75 2.08
C SER A 422 -26.94 24.76 1.85
N ALA A 423 -26.26 24.85 0.72
CA ALA A 423 -25.12 24.02 0.42
C ALA A 423 -23.91 24.26 1.35
N SER A 424 -23.74 25.50 1.85
CA SER A 424 -22.68 25.88 2.80
C SER A 424 -23.02 25.58 4.25
N GLN A 425 -24.25 25.13 4.55
CA GLN A 425 -24.60 24.68 5.89
C GLN A 425 -23.96 23.34 6.19
N ASN A 426 -23.49 23.16 7.44
CA ASN A 426 -22.99 21.86 7.89
C ASN A 426 -24.07 20.78 7.69
N TRP A 427 -23.66 19.61 7.22
CA TRP A 427 -24.54 18.46 6.95
C TRP A 427 -25.49 18.14 8.10
N HIS A 428 -25.05 18.25 9.35
CA HIS A 428 -25.90 17.97 10.52
C HIS A 428 -27.11 18.88 10.59
N TYR A 429 -26.98 20.14 10.22
CA TYR A 429 -28.03 21.16 10.26
C TYR A 429 -28.84 21.27 8.96
N LEU A 430 -28.46 20.48 7.93
CA LEU A 430 -29.20 20.49 6.68
C LEU A 430 -30.61 19.91 6.85
N ASP A 431 -31.59 20.50 6.13
CA ASP A 431 -32.99 20.07 6.15
C ASP A 431 -33.14 18.56 5.88
N ILE A 432 -33.91 17.89 6.74
CA ILE A 432 -34.16 16.44 6.67
C ILE A 432 -34.85 16.06 5.35
N ASP A 433 -35.77 16.90 4.85
CA ASP A 433 -36.48 16.65 3.59
C ASP A 433 -35.52 16.72 2.37
N LEU A 434 -34.53 17.60 2.43
CA LEU A 434 -33.48 17.67 1.44
C LEU A 434 -32.59 16.44 1.51
N LYS A 435 -32.17 16.01 2.71
CA LYS A 435 -31.35 14.77 2.90
C LYS A 435 -32.04 13.54 2.32
N LYS A 436 -33.36 13.37 2.54
CA LYS A 436 -34.14 12.25 2.00
C LYS A 436 -34.22 12.25 0.47
N LYS A 437 -34.22 13.43 -0.15
CA LYS A 437 -34.37 13.61 -1.59
C LYS A 437 -33.01 13.63 -2.32
N ILE A 438 -31.90 13.71 -1.60
CA ILE A 438 -30.58 13.99 -2.17
C ILE A 438 -30.16 12.95 -3.22
N ASN A 439 -30.38 11.67 -2.95
CA ASN A 439 -30.09 10.58 -3.90
C ASN A 439 -30.81 10.80 -5.23
N ARG A 440 -32.10 11.13 -5.18
CA ARG A 440 -32.89 11.39 -6.37
C ARG A 440 -32.43 12.65 -7.12
N ILE A 441 -32.08 13.70 -6.37
CA ILE A 441 -31.56 14.95 -6.94
C ILE A 441 -30.24 14.71 -7.63
N PHE A 442 -29.31 13.99 -7.00
CA PHE A 442 -28.00 13.67 -7.57
C PHE A 442 -28.13 12.80 -8.81
N THR A 443 -28.84 11.68 -8.74
CA THR A 443 -29.05 10.79 -9.90
C THR A 443 -29.63 11.53 -11.10
N LYS A 444 -30.56 12.48 -10.88
CA LYS A 444 -31.20 13.22 -11.98
C LYS A 444 -30.29 14.27 -12.62
N ASN A 445 -29.45 14.96 -11.81
CA ASN A 445 -28.78 16.18 -12.27
C ASN A 445 -27.28 15.98 -12.54
N LEU A 446 -26.63 15.05 -11.83
CA LEU A 446 -25.17 14.90 -11.92
C LEU A 446 -24.72 14.18 -13.19
N SER A 447 -25.52 13.24 -13.69
CA SER A 447 -25.24 12.52 -14.95
C SER A 447 -25.11 13.45 -16.16
N GLN A 448 -25.83 14.58 -16.18
CA GLN A 448 -25.75 15.58 -17.26
C GLN A 448 -24.40 16.30 -17.34
N LEU A 449 -23.59 16.24 -16.27
CA LEU A 449 -22.26 16.85 -16.16
C LEU A 449 -21.14 15.82 -16.23
N GLY A 450 -21.46 14.57 -16.57
CA GLY A 450 -20.49 13.49 -16.59
C GLY A 450 -20.13 12.95 -15.19
N LEU A 451 -20.88 13.33 -14.16
CA LEU A 451 -20.70 12.88 -12.78
C LEU A 451 -21.63 11.68 -12.50
N THR A 452 -21.39 10.55 -13.19
CA THR A 452 -22.25 9.35 -13.13
C THR A 452 -21.98 8.52 -11.86
N ASP A 453 -20.72 8.46 -11.42
CA ASP A 453 -20.25 7.58 -10.36
C ASP A 453 -20.14 8.24 -8.99
N VAL A 454 -20.89 9.35 -8.78
CA VAL A 454 -20.94 10.01 -7.48
C VAL A 454 -21.63 9.15 -6.42
N ILE A 455 -22.59 8.30 -6.83
CA ILE A 455 -23.37 7.46 -5.91
C ILE A 455 -23.01 6.01 -6.17
N ARG A 456 -22.44 5.35 -5.15
CA ARG A 456 -22.14 3.93 -5.15
C ARG A 456 -22.78 3.27 -3.93
N ASP A 457 -22.86 1.93 -3.93
CA ASP A 457 -23.16 1.19 -2.70
C ASP A 457 -21.91 1.20 -1.82
N GLY A 458 -22.08 1.35 -0.53
CA GLY A 458 -21.00 1.34 0.43
C GLY A 458 -21.48 0.80 1.78
N PHE A 459 -20.60 0.82 2.76
CA PHE A 459 -20.87 0.31 4.10
C PHE A 459 -20.89 1.47 5.09
N VAL A 460 -21.88 1.45 5.96
CA VAL A 460 -22.07 2.43 7.04
C VAL A 460 -22.24 1.68 8.35
N ARG A 461 -21.47 2.04 9.35
CA ARG A 461 -21.61 1.50 10.70
C ARG A 461 -22.29 2.52 11.60
N ASN A 462 -23.31 2.05 12.32
CA ASN A 462 -23.96 2.81 13.38
C ASN A 462 -23.24 2.59 14.71
N TYR A 463 -22.94 3.66 15.42
CA TYR A 463 -22.31 3.64 16.74
C TYR A 463 -23.30 4.06 17.84
N GLY A 464 -24.56 3.71 17.69
CA GLY A 464 -25.61 4.06 18.63
C GLY A 464 -25.86 5.57 18.64
N PHE A 465 -25.69 6.19 19.81
CA PHE A 465 -25.92 7.64 20.00
C PHE A 465 -24.81 8.51 19.38
N ASP A 466 -23.63 7.96 19.12
CA ASP A 466 -22.50 8.70 18.55
C ASP A 466 -22.64 8.91 17.03
N GLY A 467 -23.68 8.33 16.41
CA GLY A 467 -24.00 8.54 15.00
C GLY A 467 -23.59 7.40 14.09
N ALA A 468 -23.51 7.68 12.80
CA ALA A 468 -23.17 6.71 11.76
C ALA A 468 -22.01 7.22 10.93
N ILE A 469 -21.02 6.36 10.68
CA ILE A 469 -19.82 6.68 9.88
C ILE A 469 -19.74 5.70 8.71
N SER A 470 -19.45 6.21 7.50
CA SER A 470 -19.18 5.36 6.34
C SER A 470 -17.77 4.76 6.41
N ALA A 471 -17.56 3.63 5.74
CA ALA A 471 -16.25 3.01 5.69
C ALA A 471 -15.21 3.91 5.03
N GLY A 472 -15.60 4.67 3.99
CA GLY A 472 -14.73 5.64 3.35
C GLY A 472 -14.30 6.78 4.28
N ASP A 473 -15.28 7.39 4.99
CA ASP A 473 -14.98 8.46 5.94
C ASP A 473 -14.11 7.96 7.11
N TYR A 474 -14.34 6.71 7.52
CA TYR A 474 -13.55 6.07 8.58
C TYR A 474 -12.09 5.80 8.13
N ALA A 475 -11.91 5.23 6.93
CA ALA A 475 -10.58 4.97 6.36
C ALA A 475 -9.78 6.27 6.19
N GLU A 476 -10.41 7.34 5.67
CA GLU A 476 -9.79 8.66 5.55
C GLU A 476 -9.37 9.25 6.91
N ALA A 477 -10.20 9.07 7.94
CA ALA A 477 -9.87 9.54 9.29
C ALA A 477 -8.65 8.83 9.87
N VAL A 478 -8.57 7.49 9.71
CA VAL A 478 -7.43 6.69 10.20
C VAL A 478 -6.17 7.04 9.43
N THR A 479 -6.26 7.19 8.10
CA THR A 479 -5.13 7.62 7.25
C THR A 479 -4.62 9.00 7.68
N ALA A 480 -5.53 9.94 7.96
CA ALA A 480 -5.14 11.27 8.40
C ALA A 480 -4.38 11.27 9.75
N LEU A 481 -4.71 10.33 10.64
CA LEU A 481 -3.96 10.16 11.89
C LEU A 481 -2.55 9.60 11.67
N LEU A 482 -2.34 8.76 10.66
CA LEU A 482 -1.00 8.29 10.26
C LEU A 482 -0.14 9.41 9.67
N GLU A 483 -0.76 10.34 8.98
CA GLU A 483 -0.11 11.46 8.31
C GLU A 483 0.16 12.66 9.24
N PHE A 484 -0.38 12.66 10.45
CA PHE A 484 -0.38 13.81 11.33
C PHE A 484 0.99 14.06 11.98
N ASP A 485 1.56 15.23 11.75
CA ASP A 485 2.84 15.68 12.29
C ASP A 485 2.69 16.62 13.51
N GLY A 486 1.65 16.47 14.32
CA GLY A 486 1.37 17.33 15.47
C GLY A 486 1.36 16.60 16.81
N GLU A 487 1.60 17.34 17.90
CA GLU A 487 1.46 16.81 19.25
C GLU A 487 -0.01 16.51 19.63
N MET A 488 -0.19 15.51 20.50
CA MET A 488 -1.51 15.09 20.99
C MET A 488 -2.29 16.23 21.71
N ASN A 489 -1.59 17.19 22.28
CA ASN A 489 -2.18 18.36 22.92
C ASN A 489 -2.92 19.28 21.93
N THR A 490 -2.52 19.28 20.67
CA THR A 490 -3.25 20.00 19.62
C THR A 490 -4.55 19.30 19.25
N LEU A 491 -4.63 17.97 19.35
CA LEU A 491 -5.86 17.19 19.13
C LEU A 491 -6.92 17.46 20.22
N SER A 492 -6.52 17.68 21.47
CA SER A 492 -7.44 18.02 22.54
C SER A 492 -8.08 19.42 22.34
N LYS A 493 -7.34 20.35 21.74
CA LYS A 493 -7.87 21.67 21.36
C LYS A 493 -8.94 21.61 20.26
N PHE A 494 -8.89 20.56 19.43
CA PHE A 494 -9.96 20.29 18.45
C PHE A 494 -11.25 19.74 19.10
N LYS A 495 -11.15 19.15 20.29
CA LYS A 495 -12.27 18.54 21.01
C LYS A 495 -13.12 19.57 21.76
N GLU A 496 -12.48 20.63 22.20
CA GLU A 496 -13.11 21.70 22.97
C GLU A 496 -13.28 22.95 22.09
N GLY A 497 -14.40 23.07 21.38
CA GLY A 497 -14.87 24.34 20.86
C GLY A 497 -15.22 25.32 22.02
N GLY A 498 -14.50 25.25 23.13
CA GLY A 498 -14.71 25.94 24.38
C GLY A 498 -13.52 26.83 24.75
N ILE A 499 -13.84 28.05 25.02
CA ILE A 499 -13.06 29.13 25.61
C ILE A 499 -12.18 28.60 26.76
N GLY A 500 -10.89 28.52 26.55
CA GLY A 500 -9.89 28.33 27.60
C GLY A 500 -8.83 29.40 27.46
N ASN A 501 -8.92 30.43 28.30
CA ASN A 501 -7.80 31.34 28.57
C ASN A 501 -6.71 30.54 29.27
N ASP A 502 -5.66 30.17 28.57
CA ASP A 502 -4.41 29.79 29.18
C ASP A 502 -3.29 30.62 28.56
N GLN A 503 -2.88 31.61 29.33
CA GLN A 503 -1.62 32.32 29.19
C GLN A 503 -0.51 31.34 29.59
N THR A 504 -0.04 30.52 28.66
CA THR A 504 1.28 29.91 28.79
C THR A 504 2.25 30.78 28.01
N THR A 505 3.15 31.37 28.74
CA THR A 505 4.34 32.09 28.24
C THR A 505 5.05 31.28 27.18
N PRO A 506 5.48 31.90 26.05
CA PRO A 506 6.29 31.21 25.06
C PRO A 506 7.59 30.72 25.72
N PRO A 507 8.11 29.56 25.34
CA PRO A 507 9.46 29.17 25.73
C PRO A 507 10.42 30.25 25.19
N GLU A 508 11.29 30.75 26.07
CA GLU A 508 12.36 31.66 25.73
C GLU A 508 13.19 31.02 24.60
N GLU A 509 13.26 31.70 23.46
CA GLU A 509 14.24 31.39 22.42
C GLU A 509 15.63 31.60 23.03
N GLU A 510 16.34 30.53 23.36
CA GLU A 510 17.76 30.58 23.62
C GLU A 510 18.44 31.07 22.34
N ASP A 511 18.97 32.28 22.39
CA ASP A 511 19.86 32.86 21.39
C ASP A 511 21.01 31.89 21.09
N ALA A 512 20.86 31.10 20.02
CA ALA A 512 21.94 30.31 19.45
C ALA A 512 22.93 31.30 18.81
N ASN A 513 23.95 31.65 19.54
CA ASN A 513 25.16 32.32 19.03
C ASN A 513 25.69 31.49 17.84
N ASP A 514 25.70 32.12 16.70
CA ASP A 514 26.32 31.72 15.46
C ASP A 514 27.84 31.58 15.63
N GLU A 515 28.28 30.45 16.18
CA GLU A 515 29.62 29.98 16.03
C GLU A 515 29.71 29.03 14.84
N THR A 516 30.20 29.54 13.74
CA THR A 516 30.69 28.77 12.59
C THR A 516 31.76 27.78 13.04
N LYS A 517 31.30 26.61 13.50
CA LYS A 517 32.15 25.43 13.66
C LYS A 517 32.22 24.73 12.30
N HIS A 518 33.42 24.61 11.76
CA HIS A 518 33.79 23.59 10.80
C HIS A 518 33.41 22.23 11.41
N THR A 519 32.22 21.73 11.12
CA THR A 519 31.85 20.36 11.48
C THR A 519 32.42 19.45 10.41
N ASP A 520 33.32 18.57 10.82
CA ASP A 520 33.86 17.47 10.04
C ASP A 520 32.69 16.64 9.46
N ASP A 521 32.90 15.96 8.33
CA ASP A 521 31.88 15.15 7.61
C ASP A 521 31.17 14.11 8.53
N ASP A 522 31.86 13.60 9.55
CA ASP A 522 31.31 12.69 10.55
C ASP A 522 30.19 13.33 11.39
N GLY A 523 30.29 14.59 11.74
CA GLY A 523 29.26 15.29 12.52
C GLY A 523 27.98 15.57 11.73
N LYS A 524 28.06 15.70 10.40
CA LYS A 524 26.88 15.81 9.54
C LYS A 524 26.15 14.48 9.39
N ALA A 525 26.88 13.39 9.25
CA ALA A 525 26.31 12.05 9.16
C ALA A 525 25.56 11.66 10.44
N GLU A 526 26.10 12.03 11.61
CA GLU A 526 25.45 11.76 12.91
C GLU A 526 24.17 12.58 13.10
N SER A 527 24.18 13.86 12.70
CA SER A 527 22.99 14.72 12.76
C SER A 527 21.89 14.22 11.78
N LEU A 528 22.26 13.76 10.60
CA LEU A 528 21.32 13.18 9.64
C LEU A 528 20.67 11.90 10.16
N ASN A 529 21.46 11.00 10.74
CA ASN A 529 20.94 9.77 11.33
C ASN A 529 19.95 10.08 12.47
N LYS A 530 20.22 11.10 13.28
CA LYS A 530 19.30 11.53 14.34
C LYS A 530 17.95 11.99 13.78
N LEU A 531 17.94 12.80 12.73
CA LEU A 531 16.71 13.27 12.08
C LEU A 531 15.89 12.10 11.48
N ILE A 532 16.56 11.11 10.89
CA ILE A 532 15.91 9.90 10.37
C ILE A 532 15.25 9.12 11.50
N ILE A 533 15.93 8.92 12.61
CA ILE A 533 15.39 8.21 13.79
C ILE A 533 14.18 8.96 14.37
N GLU A 534 14.25 10.29 14.51
CA GLU A 534 13.13 11.11 14.99
C GLU A 534 11.90 10.99 14.10
N ARG A 535 12.09 10.91 12.76
CA ARG A 535 11.01 10.69 11.80
C ARG A 535 10.41 9.28 11.91
N GLU A 536 11.25 8.25 12.01
CA GLU A 536 10.81 6.87 12.23
C GLU A 536 9.98 6.74 13.53
N GLU A 537 10.45 7.37 14.62
CA GLU A 537 9.70 7.40 15.88
C GLU A 537 8.36 8.15 15.76
N GLN A 538 8.30 9.21 14.95
CA GLN A 538 7.05 9.93 14.70
C GLN A 538 6.04 9.03 13.98
N PHE A 539 6.46 8.27 12.96
CA PHE A 539 5.60 7.31 12.29
C PHE A 539 5.08 6.22 13.23
N ILE A 540 5.93 5.73 14.13
CA ILE A 540 5.53 4.75 15.15
C ILE A 540 4.52 5.37 16.13
N ARG A 541 4.71 6.62 16.56
CA ARG A 541 3.75 7.32 17.43
C ARG A 541 2.39 7.47 16.73
N ASN A 542 2.40 7.81 15.44
CA ASN A 542 1.18 7.94 14.65
C ASN A 542 0.49 6.60 14.43
N PHE A 543 1.25 5.53 14.19
CA PHE A 543 0.73 4.17 14.13
C PHE A 543 -0.10 3.83 15.37
N TRP A 544 0.43 4.09 16.57
CA TRP A 544 -0.31 3.79 17.79
C TRP A 544 -1.57 4.65 17.96
N LYS A 545 -1.55 5.92 17.55
CA LYS A 545 -2.74 6.77 17.51
C LYS A 545 -3.81 6.21 16.57
N ALA A 546 -3.40 5.80 15.37
CA ALA A 546 -4.27 5.19 14.37
C ALA A 546 -4.81 3.82 14.87
N TYR A 547 -3.99 3.00 15.48
CA TYR A 547 -4.40 1.73 16.09
C TYR A 547 -5.44 1.92 17.21
N ASP A 548 -5.27 2.92 18.06
CA ASP A 548 -6.19 3.22 19.14
C ASP A 548 -7.51 3.82 18.63
N SER A 549 -7.47 4.55 17.50
CA SER A 549 -8.67 5.10 16.86
C SER A 549 -9.65 4.02 16.41
N LEU A 550 -9.16 2.82 16.07
CA LEU A 550 -10.03 1.67 15.72
C LEU A 550 -10.93 1.20 16.88
N ALA A 551 -10.67 1.64 18.10
CA ALA A 551 -11.49 1.35 19.29
C ALA A 551 -12.19 2.59 19.85
N SER A 552 -11.86 3.80 19.38
CA SER A 552 -12.34 5.06 19.95
C SER A 552 -12.89 5.99 18.88
N ILE A 553 -14.19 6.16 18.86
CA ILE A 553 -14.88 7.05 17.93
C ILE A 553 -14.42 8.51 18.05
N ASN A 554 -14.07 8.94 19.26
CA ASN A 554 -13.57 10.29 19.50
C ASN A 554 -12.25 10.59 18.74
N LEU A 555 -11.38 9.57 18.61
CA LEU A 555 -10.14 9.69 17.82
C LEU A 555 -10.45 9.70 16.33
N VAL A 556 -11.47 8.96 15.89
CA VAL A 556 -11.92 8.98 14.49
C VAL A 556 -12.47 10.37 14.15
N GLU A 557 -13.25 11.00 15.02
CA GLU A 557 -13.72 12.37 14.80
C GLU A 557 -12.57 13.38 14.71
N ALA A 558 -11.54 13.23 15.55
CA ALA A 558 -10.34 14.06 15.44
C ALA A 558 -9.63 13.81 14.10
N GLY A 559 -9.51 12.55 13.66
CA GLY A 559 -8.97 12.16 12.36
C GLY A 559 -9.75 12.80 11.20
N ILE A 560 -11.09 12.81 11.25
CA ILE A 560 -11.95 13.47 10.25
C ILE A 560 -11.61 14.96 10.12
N ARG A 561 -11.41 15.65 11.24
CA ARG A 561 -11.05 17.09 11.21
C ARG A 561 -9.66 17.32 10.61
N ILE A 562 -8.70 16.45 10.95
CA ILE A 562 -7.36 16.49 10.35
C ILE A 562 -7.44 16.23 8.86
N ALA A 563 -8.20 15.21 8.42
CA ALA A 563 -8.41 14.90 7.01
C ALA A 563 -8.97 16.09 6.22
N GLN A 564 -9.93 16.82 6.79
CA GLN A 564 -10.50 18.04 6.16
C GLN A 564 -9.42 19.11 5.95
N LEU A 565 -8.54 19.32 6.94
CA LEU A 565 -7.46 20.29 6.83
C LEU A 565 -6.41 19.85 5.80
N GLN A 566 -5.96 18.61 5.86
CA GLN A 566 -4.99 18.06 4.91
C GLN A 566 -5.50 18.15 3.46
N GLN A 567 -6.77 17.82 3.23
CA GLN A 567 -7.38 17.91 1.91
C GLN A 567 -7.40 19.34 1.36
N LYS A 568 -7.64 20.34 2.21
CA LYS A 568 -7.53 21.76 1.83
C LYS A 568 -6.11 22.08 1.35
N PHE A 569 -5.09 21.65 2.09
CA PHE A 569 -3.69 21.86 1.71
C PHE A 569 -3.31 21.17 0.40
N ILE A 570 -3.77 19.94 0.20
CA ILE A 570 -3.52 19.19 -1.05
C ILE A 570 -4.11 19.97 -2.24
N PHE A 571 -5.36 20.44 -2.12
CA PHE A 571 -6.02 21.22 -3.18
C PHE A 571 -5.33 22.55 -3.43
N GLU A 572 -4.95 23.28 -2.38
CA GLU A 572 -4.23 24.53 -2.50
C GLU A 572 -2.89 24.34 -3.23
N LYS A 573 -2.13 23.32 -2.83
CA LYS A 573 -0.86 22.96 -3.48
C LYS A 573 -1.06 22.51 -4.93
N GLY A 574 -2.07 21.69 -5.18
CA GLY A 574 -2.45 21.28 -6.52
C GLY A 574 -2.80 22.46 -7.42
N PHE A 575 -3.59 23.42 -6.94
CA PHE A 575 -3.89 24.65 -7.68
C PHE A 575 -2.64 25.48 -7.95
N GLU A 576 -1.73 25.61 -6.98
CA GLU A 576 -0.44 26.29 -7.15
C GLU A 576 0.36 25.63 -8.28
N ILE A 577 0.47 24.29 -8.29
CA ILE A 577 1.19 23.51 -9.30
C ILE A 577 0.65 23.79 -10.71
N PHE A 578 -0.68 23.78 -10.89
CA PHE A 578 -1.29 24.05 -12.19
C PHE A 578 -1.16 25.53 -12.58
N HIS A 579 -1.35 26.49 -11.68
CA HIS A 579 -1.20 27.91 -11.96
C HIS A 579 0.24 28.28 -12.34
N LYS A 580 1.21 27.73 -11.64
CA LYS A 580 2.63 27.95 -11.93
C LYS A 580 3.16 27.08 -13.07
N ARG A 581 2.31 26.24 -13.68
CA ARG A 581 2.68 25.30 -14.75
C ARG A 581 3.88 24.44 -14.39
N MET A 582 3.88 23.90 -13.17
CA MET A 582 4.99 23.09 -12.67
C MET A 582 4.96 21.65 -13.20
N VAL A 583 3.84 21.20 -13.76
CA VAL A 583 3.71 19.88 -14.40
C VAL A 583 4.48 19.91 -15.72
N LYS A 584 5.54 19.13 -15.80
CA LYS A 584 6.33 18.93 -17.03
C LYS A 584 5.89 17.64 -17.69
N ASN A 585 5.39 17.71 -18.92
CA ASN A 585 5.06 16.53 -19.69
C ASN A 585 6.33 16.07 -20.42
N LEU A 586 6.86 14.95 -20.02
CA LEU A 586 7.90 14.22 -20.72
C LEU A 586 7.23 13.17 -21.64
N ARG A 587 8.01 12.55 -22.50
CA ARG A 587 7.45 11.62 -23.50
C ARG A 587 6.78 10.39 -22.85
N ILE A 588 7.38 9.91 -21.77
CA ILE A 588 7.02 8.64 -21.12
C ILE A 588 6.18 8.88 -19.87
N PHE A 589 6.52 9.89 -19.08
CA PHE A 589 5.83 10.23 -17.83
C PHE A 589 5.72 11.74 -17.62
N ARG A 590 4.90 12.15 -16.67
CA ARG A 590 4.84 13.51 -16.16
C ARG A 590 5.76 13.67 -14.96
N LEU A 591 6.37 14.85 -14.85
CA LEU A 591 7.26 15.18 -13.74
C LEU A 591 6.77 16.42 -13.01
N VAL A 592 6.71 16.33 -11.68
CA VAL A 592 6.48 17.46 -10.78
C VAL A 592 7.56 17.48 -9.71
N VAL A 593 8.30 18.58 -9.59
CA VAL A 593 9.34 18.74 -8.58
C VAL A 593 9.00 19.91 -7.65
N LEU A 594 8.81 19.61 -6.37
CA LEU A 594 8.51 20.57 -5.31
C LEU A 594 9.81 21.02 -4.65
N LYS A 595 10.34 22.18 -5.05
CA LYS A 595 11.60 22.72 -4.51
C LYS A 595 11.43 23.58 -3.28
N ASN A 596 10.26 24.20 -3.11
CA ASN A 596 9.95 25.10 -2.02
C ASN A 596 8.72 24.60 -1.27
N SER A 597 8.88 24.40 0.01
CA SER A 597 7.79 24.45 0.96
C SER A 597 7.14 25.85 0.91
N PHE A 598 5.92 25.97 1.35
CA PHE A 598 5.19 27.23 1.45
C PHE A 598 6.11 28.34 1.98
N THR A 599 6.37 29.35 1.17
CA THR A 599 6.86 30.60 1.72
C THR A 599 5.66 31.32 2.31
N SER A 600 5.59 31.35 3.63
CA SER A 600 4.56 32.04 4.41
C SER A 600 4.44 33.54 4.13
N ASN A 601 5.21 34.07 3.16
CA ASN A 601 5.23 35.46 2.74
C ASN A 601 4.55 35.72 1.40
N SER A 602 3.85 34.77 0.82
CA SER A 602 3.09 35.09 -0.37
C SER A 602 1.69 35.58 0.04
N THR A 603 1.48 36.89 -0.11
CA THR A 603 0.19 37.58 -0.21
C THR A 603 -0.79 36.93 -1.20
N VAL A 604 -0.42 35.79 -1.79
CA VAL A 604 -1.23 34.93 -2.67
C VAL A 604 -2.24 34.12 -1.85
N THR A 605 -1.94 33.77 -0.59
CA THR A 605 -2.86 33.02 0.27
C THR A 605 -4.10 33.84 0.64
N ASP A 606 -3.94 35.14 0.91
CA ASP A 606 -5.08 36.02 1.19
C ASP A 606 -5.93 36.33 -0.06
N ILE A 607 -5.31 36.38 -1.24
CA ILE A 607 -6.02 36.70 -2.46
C ILE A 607 -6.74 35.48 -3.05
N THR A 608 -6.20 34.28 -2.91
CA THR A 608 -6.81 33.08 -3.48
C THR A 608 -7.90 32.50 -2.61
N ILE A 609 -7.70 32.39 -1.31
CA ILE A 609 -8.69 31.80 -0.40
C ILE A 609 -9.87 32.77 -0.17
N ASN A 610 -9.60 34.07 0.04
CA ASN A 610 -10.68 35.06 0.23
C ASN A 610 -11.45 35.38 -1.06
N ASN A 611 -10.85 35.24 -2.23
CA ASN A 611 -11.55 35.40 -3.51
C ASN A 611 -12.28 34.14 -3.96
N TYR A 612 -12.06 32.99 -3.31
CA TYR A 612 -12.59 31.70 -3.74
C TYR A 612 -13.44 30.99 -2.69
N ALA A 613 -13.32 31.33 -1.42
CA ALA A 613 -14.40 31.04 -0.48
C ALA A 613 -15.67 31.76 -0.96
N PRO A 614 -16.84 31.12 -0.96
CA PRO A 614 -18.07 31.83 -1.23
C PRO A 614 -18.13 32.99 -0.23
N SER A 615 -17.92 34.21 -0.75
CA SER A 615 -18.07 35.42 0.06
C SER A 615 -19.40 35.27 0.78
N ARG A 616 -19.37 35.29 2.08
CA ARG A 616 -20.57 35.51 2.89
C ARG A 616 -21.09 36.86 2.44
N HIS A 617 -21.98 36.87 1.45
CA HIS A 617 -22.74 38.06 1.12
C HIS A 617 -23.61 38.36 2.34
N SER A 618 -23.06 39.19 3.23
CA SER A 618 -23.92 40.02 4.07
C SER A 618 -24.64 40.95 3.13
N THR A 619 -25.89 40.64 2.81
CA THR A 619 -26.87 41.60 2.29
C THR A 619 -27.11 42.63 3.39
N LEU A 620 -26.27 43.63 3.44
CA LEU A 620 -26.53 44.88 4.12
C LEU A 620 -27.48 45.69 3.25
N ILE A 621 -28.78 45.56 3.53
CA ILE A 621 -29.73 46.64 3.25
C ILE A 621 -29.30 47.80 4.11
N GLY A 622 -29.02 48.94 3.44
CA GLY A 622 -28.53 50.14 4.09
C GLY A 622 -29.49 50.69 5.14
N THR A 623 -28.94 51.02 6.27
CA THR A 623 -29.32 52.20 7.08
C THR A 623 -28.04 52.72 7.72
N SER A 624 -27.81 54.03 7.44
CA SER A 624 -26.80 54.86 8.08
C SER A 624 -26.93 54.77 9.61
N ASP A 625 -25.86 54.65 10.30
CA ASP A 625 -25.30 55.47 11.35
C ASP A 625 -24.51 54.70 12.43
N THR A 626 -23.41 55.32 12.79
CA THR A 626 -22.65 55.25 14.02
C THR A 626 -21.72 54.05 14.23
N ALA A 627 -20.47 54.43 14.31
CA ALA A 627 -19.29 53.73 14.78
C ALA A 627 -19.55 52.83 16.02
N ALA A 628 -19.44 51.56 15.84
CA ALA A 628 -19.04 50.62 16.88
C ALA A 628 -18.18 49.56 16.23
N SER A 629 -16.90 49.65 16.47
CA SER A 629 -15.95 48.58 16.22
C SER A 629 -16.34 47.34 17.03
N SER A 630 -17.21 46.53 16.47
CA SER A 630 -17.49 45.19 17.01
C SER A 630 -16.60 44.20 16.29
N SER A 631 -15.64 43.70 17.03
CA SER A 631 -14.87 42.48 16.79
C SER A 631 -15.73 41.38 16.19
N LEU A 632 -15.81 41.30 14.87
CA LEU A 632 -16.37 40.16 14.16
C LEU A 632 -15.33 39.04 14.28
N ASN A 633 -15.76 38.03 14.98
CA ASN A 633 -15.16 36.72 15.25
C ASN A 633 -14.08 36.30 14.22
N GLU A 634 -12.84 36.56 14.57
CA GLU A 634 -11.63 35.88 14.14
C GLU A 634 -11.60 34.38 14.55
N LYS A 635 -12.74 33.80 14.92
CA LYS A 635 -12.82 32.47 15.55
C LYS A 635 -12.86 31.31 14.58
N ASP A 636 -12.87 31.53 13.26
CA ASP A 636 -12.85 30.48 12.25
C ASP A 636 -11.55 30.45 11.41
N THR A 637 -10.58 31.30 11.69
CA THR A 637 -9.22 31.11 11.25
C THR A 637 -8.58 30.09 12.20
N VAL A 638 -8.75 28.81 11.88
CA VAL A 638 -7.90 27.75 12.45
C VAL A 638 -6.48 28.16 12.09
N ASP A 639 -5.69 28.50 13.08
CA ASP A 639 -4.30 28.87 12.88
C ASP A 639 -3.60 27.70 12.19
N PHE A 640 -3.20 27.93 10.95
CA PHE A 640 -2.44 26.98 10.13
C PHE A 640 -1.11 26.55 10.81
N HIS A 641 -0.72 27.23 11.86
CA HIS A 641 0.45 26.91 12.69
C HIS A 641 0.26 25.65 13.57
N THR A 642 -0.99 25.15 13.71
CA THR A 642 -1.26 23.97 14.54
C THR A 642 -0.97 22.62 13.87
N LEU A 643 -0.76 22.58 12.54
CA LEU A 643 -0.44 21.36 11.80
C LEU A 643 1.09 21.10 11.65
N GLY A 644 1.90 21.58 12.57
CA GLY A 644 3.33 21.57 12.36
C GLY A 644 3.75 22.60 11.30
N SER A 645 5.02 22.79 11.05
CA SER A 645 5.42 23.68 9.97
C SER A 645 4.89 23.08 8.67
N SER A 646 4.00 23.80 7.96
CA SER A 646 3.43 23.41 6.65
C SER A 646 4.51 23.03 5.62
N GLN A 647 5.76 23.24 5.98
CA GLN A 647 6.96 22.90 5.25
C GLN A 647 7.23 21.40 5.20
N LYS A 648 6.88 20.64 6.25
CA LYS A 648 7.17 19.21 6.37
C LYS A 648 6.07 18.31 5.85
N LEU A 649 4.89 18.87 5.55
CA LEU A 649 3.71 18.09 5.19
C LEU A 649 3.94 17.16 3.98
N PHE A 650 4.58 17.67 2.92
CA PHE A 650 4.84 16.88 1.69
C PHE A 650 6.12 16.02 1.76
N GLN A 651 6.80 15.98 2.90
CA GLN A 651 7.85 15.02 3.20
C GLN A 651 7.30 13.68 3.70
N ASN A 652 5.99 13.64 4.01
CA ASN A 652 5.30 12.40 4.34
C ASN A 652 4.92 11.67 3.05
N PRO A 653 5.31 10.37 2.88
CA PRO A 653 5.04 9.59 1.69
C PRO A 653 3.56 9.52 1.33
N LEU A 654 2.68 9.33 2.32
CA LEU A 654 1.23 9.20 2.12
C LEU A 654 0.61 10.51 1.57
N ILE A 655 1.00 11.66 2.10
CA ILE A 655 0.50 12.97 1.64
C ILE A 655 1.03 13.27 0.24
N LEU A 656 2.30 12.94 -0.04
CA LEU A 656 2.88 13.11 -1.36
C LEU A 656 2.15 12.26 -2.40
N THR A 657 1.83 11.01 -2.06
CA THR A 657 1.04 10.10 -2.89
C THR A 657 -0.38 10.64 -3.13
N LYS A 658 -1.06 11.16 -2.10
CA LYS A 658 -2.38 11.81 -2.23
C LYS A 658 -2.33 13.02 -3.18
N LEU A 659 -1.29 13.86 -3.07
CA LEU A 659 -1.11 14.99 -4.00
C LEU A 659 -0.84 14.49 -5.43
N GLY A 660 -0.02 13.48 -5.60
CA GLY A 660 0.23 12.85 -6.89
C GLY A 660 -1.04 12.27 -7.53
N ASN A 661 -1.85 11.55 -6.77
CA ASN A 661 -3.15 11.05 -7.19
C ASN A 661 -4.10 12.19 -7.60
N TRP A 662 -4.13 13.28 -6.85
CA TRP A 662 -4.91 14.47 -7.19
C TRP A 662 -4.49 15.06 -8.55
N ILE A 663 -3.18 15.13 -8.82
CA ILE A 663 -2.64 15.61 -10.11
C ILE A 663 -3.00 14.65 -11.24
N LEU A 664 -2.82 13.35 -11.04
CA LEU A 664 -3.16 12.32 -12.03
C LEU A 664 -4.64 12.37 -12.41
N GLU A 665 -5.54 12.43 -11.43
CA GLU A 665 -6.97 12.52 -11.67
C GLU A 665 -7.35 13.82 -12.37
N ALA A 666 -6.74 14.96 -11.99
CA ALA A 666 -6.97 16.23 -12.67
C ALA A 666 -6.52 16.24 -14.14
N CYS A 667 -5.54 15.40 -14.49
CA CYS A 667 -5.02 15.25 -15.85
C CYS A 667 -5.68 14.14 -16.65
N ALA A 668 -6.31 13.14 -15.99
CA ALA A 668 -6.82 11.93 -16.64
C ALA A 668 -7.83 12.19 -17.76
N GLU A 669 -8.64 13.25 -17.64
CA GLU A 669 -9.62 13.64 -18.65
C GLU A 669 -9.02 14.35 -19.88
N MET A 670 -7.75 14.77 -19.81
CA MET A 670 -7.10 15.54 -20.85
C MET A 670 -6.24 14.68 -21.78
N ASP A 671 -5.89 13.49 -21.37
CA ASP A 671 -4.88 12.66 -22.04
C ASP A 671 -5.43 11.34 -22.53
N THR A 672 -5.09 11.03 -23.77
CA THR A 672 -5.28 9.73 -24.39
C THR A 672 -4.01 9.36 -25.16
N PRO A 673 -3.22 8.41 -24.72
CA PRO A 673 -3.36 7.49 -23.58
C PRO A 673 -3.00 8.14 -22.22
N PRO A 674 -3.44 7.59 -21.10
CA PRO A 674 -3.08 8.04 -19.77
C PRO A 674 -1.57 7.88 -19.52
N VAL A 675 -0.97 8.88 -18.87
CA VAL A 675 0.47 8.95 -18.66
C VAL A 675 0.78 8.86 -17.17
N PRO A 676 1.76 8.06 -16.74
CA PRO A 676 2.16 7.95 -15.33
C PRO A 676 2.79 9.24 -14.80
N LEU A 677 2.95 9.37 -13.48
CA LEU A 677 3.46 10.55 -12.81
C LEU A 677 4.62 10.22 -11.89
N VAL A 678 5.70 11.00 -12.00
CA VAL A 678 6.76 11.08 -11.00
C VAL A 678 6.65 12.39 -10.26
N ILE A 679 6.49 12.34 -8.95
CA ILE A 679 6.46 13.52 -8.08
C ILE A 679 7.62 13.47 -7.09
N ALA A 680 8.34 14.57 -6.95
CA ALA A 680 9.48 14.69 -6.06
C ALA A 680 9.31 15.89 -5.12
N ALA A 681 9.54 15.70 -3.82
CA ALA A 681 9.48 16.75 -2.81
C ALA A 681 10.84 16.87 -2.10
N LEU A 682 11.38 18.09 -2.02
CA LEU A 682 12.65 18.39 -1.37
C LEU A 682 12.47 18.44 0.14
N ASP A 683 13.21 17.60 0.85
CA ASP A 683 13.49 17.76 2.27
C ASP A 683 14.77 18.61 2.44
N ARG A 684 14.65 19.76 3.12
CA ARG A 684 15.78 20.68 3.33
C ARG A 684 16.61 20.27 4.54
N ASP A 685 16.00 19.56 5.47
CA ASP A 685 16.68 19.16 6.70
C ASP A 685 17.70 18.04 6.41
N THR A 686 17.37 17.16 5.44
CA THR A 686 18.20 16.04 5.01
C THR A 686 18.93 16.28 3.67
N ASP A 687 18.61 17.36 2.93
CA ASP A 687 19.05 17.62 1.54
C ASP A 687 18.77 16.44 0.57
N THR A 688 17.65 15.75 0.81
CA THR A 688 17.18 14.64 -0.03
C THR A 688 15.86 14.98 -0.70
N TYR A 689 15.56 14.30 -1.80
CA TYR A 689 14.25 14.32 -2.41
C TYR A 689 13.51 13.02 -2.11
N LEU A 690 12.31 13.14 -1.59
CA LEU A 690 11.35 12.04 -1.58
C LEU A 690 10.69 11.97 -2.95
N VAL A 691 10.88 10.86 -3.67
CA VAL A 691 10.37 10.65 -5.02
C VAL A 691 9.35 9.53 -4.99
N CYS A 692 8.19 9.78 -5.58
CA CYS A 692 7.11 8.81 -5.69
C CYS A 692 6.74 8.61 -7.16
N GLY A 693 6.70 7.36 -7.63
CA GLY A 693 6.25 6.94 -8.95
C GLY A 693 4.82 6.39 -8.89
N LEU A 694 3.91 6.98 -9.64
CA LEU A 694 2.50 6.62 -9.65
C LEU A 694 2.07 6.11 -11.02
N PRO A 695 1.38 4.97 -11.09
CA PRO A 695 0.90 4.40 -12.34
C PRO A 695 -0.17 5.31 -12.97
N PRO A 696 -0.41 5.19 -14.27
CA PRO A 696 -1.43 5.97 -14.95
C PRO A 696 -2.83 5.62 -14.42
N LYS A 697 -3.67 6.63 -14.21
CA LYS A 697 -5.09 6.42 -13.89
C LYS A 697 -5.93 6.52 -15.16
N TYR A 698 -6.72 5.50 -15.40
CA TYR A 698 -7.65 5.49 -16.52
C TYR A 698 -8.95 6.22 -16.12
N PRO A 699 -9.50 7.10 -16.97
CA PRO A 699 -10.81 7.68 -16.72
C PRO A 699 -11.82 6.53 -16.64
N ASN A 700 -12.70 6.55 -15.62
CA ASN A 700 -13.70 5.52 -15.38
C ASN A 700 -14.43 5.12 -16.68
N MET A 701 -14.09 3.98 -17.26
CA MET A 701 -14.73 3.44 -18.44
C MET A 701 -16.10 2.79 -18.17
N ARG A 702 -16.65 2.92 -16.97
CA ARG A 702 -17.92 2.28 -16.54
C ARG A 702 -19.19 2.81 -17.20
N GLY A 703 -19.11 3.69 -18.19
CA GLY A 703 -20.28 4.25 -18.90
C GLY A 703 -20.37 3.95 -20.39
N ILE A 704 -19.43 3.25 -20.96
CA ILE A 704 -19.46 2.87 -22.39
C ILE A 704 -19.78 1.39 -22.46
N ASP A 705 -20.91 1.04 -23.12
CA ASP A 705 -21.26 -0.32 -23.51
C ASP A 705 -20.16 -0.93 -24.39
N THR A 706 -19.11 -1.41 -23.77
CA THR A 706 -17.97 -2.08 -24.43
C THR A 706 -18.21 -3.57 -24.64
N ASN A 707 -19.45 -3.98 -24.86
CA ASN A 707 -19.79 -5.38 -25.10
C ASN A 707 -19.27 -5.96 -26.43
N ARG A 708 -18.38 -5.28 -27.15
CA ARG A 708 -17.87 -5.82 -28.43
C ARG A 708 -16.37 -5.70 -28.71
N GLU A 709 -15.60 -4.94 -27.95
CA GLU A 709 -14.14 -4.84 -28.19
C GLU A 709 -13.27 -5.26 -26.98
N LEU A 710 -13.87 -5.46 -25.80
CA LEU A 710 -13.17 -5.88 -24.59
C LEU A 710 -13.17 -7.39 -24.34
N GLU A 711 -13.95 -8.19 -25.11
CA GLU A 711 -13.85 -9.67 -25.06
C GLU A 711 -12.50 -10.21 -25.56
N LYS A 712 -11.64 -9.35 -26.14
CA LYS A 712 -10.27 -9.71 -26.54
C LYS A 712 -9.18 -9.18 -25.64
N GLN A 713 -9.51 -8.41 -24.60
CA GLN A 713 -8.59 -7.88 -23.60
C GLN A 713 -9.04 -8.18 -22.16
N SER A 714 -9.87 -9.20 -21.97
CA SER A 714 -10.35 -9.63 -20.65
C SER A 714 -9.34 -10.49 -19.86
N GLU A 715 -8.08 -10.48 -20.25
CA GLU A 715 -6.99 -10.93 -19.39
C GLU A 715 -6.57 -9.73 -18.55
N SER A 716 -7.07 -9.72 -17.30
CA SER A 716 -6.66 -8.91 -16.13
C SER A 716 -6.08 -7.52 -16.43
N THR A 717 -6.93 -6.49 -16.48
CA THR A 717 -6.47 -5.08 -16.43
C THR A 717 -6.05 -4.67 -15.02
N THR A 718 -5.20 -5.46 -14.37
CA THR A 718 -4.50 -5.03 -13.17
C THR A 718 -3.50 -3.96 -13.60
N VAL A 719 -3.66 -2.74 -13.11
CA VAL A 719 -2.68 -1.68 -13.36
C VAL A 719 -1.45 -1.98 -12.54
N LEU A 720 -0.42 -2.50 -13.21
CA LEU A 720 0.85 -2.82 -12.61
C LEU A 720 1.73 -1.56 -12.53
N ASN A 721 2.42 -1.39 -11.41
CA ASN A 721 3.33 -0.26 -11.22
C ASN A 721 4.78 -0.69 -11.51
N THR A 722 5.29 -0.29 -12.67
CA THR A 722 6.64 -0.61 -13.13
C THR A 722 7.73 0.30 -12.55
N PHE A 723 7.35 1.38 -11.82
CA PHE A 723 8.34 2.30 -11.26
C PHE A 723 9.27 1.67 -10.23
N SER A 724 8.83 0.66 -9.52
CA SER A 724 9.67 -0.07 -8.55
C SER A 724 10.92 -0.66 -9.20
N LEU A 725 10.74 -1.33 -10.32
CA LEU A 725 11.82 -1.94 -11.11
C LEU A 725 12.70 -0.87 -11.74
N ALA A 726 12.07 0.13 -12.38
CA ALA A 726 12.79 1.22 -13.01
C ALA A 726 13.65 2.00 -12.01
N PHE A 727 13.14 2.25 -10.81
CA PHE A 727 13.88 2.96 -9.77
C PHE A 727 15.07 2.15 -9.26
N GLN A 728 14.90 0.86 -9.04
CA GLN A 728 15.94 -0.02 -8.58
C GLN A 728 17.06 -0.17 -9.63
N GLU A 729 16.72 -0.43 -10.87
CA GLU A 729 17.67 -0.59 -11.96
C GLU A 729 18.47 0.70 -12.21
N ILE A 730 17.79 1.85 -12.22
CA ILE A 730 18.45 3.14 -12.43
C ILE A 730 19.32 3.52 -11.24
N ALA A 731 18.90 3.27 -10.00
CA ALA A 731 19.74 3.50 -8.83
C ALA A 731 21.02 2.69 -8.90
N ASN A 732 20.94 1.42 -9.29
CA ASN A 732 22.08 0.54 -9.45
C ASN A 732 23.00 0.98 -10.62
N SER A 733 22.44 1.33 -11.77
CA SER A 733 23.20 1.70 -12.96
C SER A 733 23.87 3.08 -12.85
N THR A 734 23.27 4.02 -12.12
CA THR A 734 23.82 5.38 -11.95
C THR A 734 24.75 5.50 -10.76
N GLY A 735 24.75 4.52 -9.85
CA GLY A 735 25.41 4.62 -8.56
C GLY A 735 24.85 5.74 -7.69
N ALA A 736 23.65 6.23 -7.99
CA ALA A 736 22.97 7.25 -7.21
C ALA A 736 22.74 6.74 -5.78
N LYS A 737 23.04 7.57 -4.79
CA LYS A 737 22.74 7.23 -3.41
C LYS A 737 21.24 7.38 -3.15
N ALA A 738 20.51 6.35 -3.58
CA ALA A 738 19.10 6.20 -3.33
C ALA A 738 18.87 5.31 -2.11
N ARG A 739 17.89 5.64 -1.29
CA ARG A 739 17.42 4.83 -0.17
C ARG A 739 16.01 4.37 -0.50
N ILE A 740 15.86 3.06 -0.66
CA ILE A 740 14.56 2.41 -0.76
C ILE A 740 14.29 1.82 0.61
N ASP A 741 13.59 2.54 1.47
CA ASP A 741 13.32 2.12 2.84
C ASP A 741 11.83 2.29 3.15
N SER A 742 11.02 1.69 2.29
CA SER A 742 9.57 1.61 2.41
C SER A 742 9.12 0.25 1.91
N PHE A 743 8.03 -0.26 2.44
CA PHE A 743 7.38 -1.46 1.89
C PHE A 743 6.73 -1.15 0.53
N GLU A 744 6.43 0.12 0.26
CA GLU A 744 6.07 0.65 -1.05
C GLU A 744 7.34 0.94 -1.87
N SER A 745 7.75 0.01 -2.71
CA SER A 745 8.97 0.11 -3.54
C SER A 745 8.93 1.24 -4.60
N THR A 746 7.79 1.86 -4.81
CA THR A 746 7.60 3.01 -5.68
C THR A 746 7.96 4.35 -5.06
N ILE A 747 8.37 4.34 -3.78
CA ILE A 747 8.77 5.52 -3.01
C ILE A 747 10.25 5.38 -2.64
N ILE A 748 11.06 6.34 -3.08
CA ILE A 748 12.50 6.36 -2.85
C ILE A 748 12.98 7.72 -2.34
N GLU A 749 14.03 7.72 -1.55
CA GLU A 749 14.75 8.91 -1.13
C GLU A 749 16.06 9.03 -1.92
N ILE A 750 16.28 10.14 -2.60
CA ILE A 750 17.46 10.38 -3.44
C ILE A 750 18.14 11.67 -2.98
N ARG A 751 19.48 11.69 -2.97
CA ARG A 751 20.22 12.93 -2.72
C ARG A 751 19.92 13.99 -3.76
N LYS A 752 19.88 15.23 -3.34
CA LYS A 752 19.57 16.38 -4.18
C LYS A 752 20.49 16.50 -5.41
N GLU A 753 21.76 16.13 -5.25
CA GLU A 753 22.77 16.17 -6.31
C GLU A 753 22.55 15.10 -7.38
N ASP A 754 22.05 13.93 -6.98
CA ASP A 754 21.89 12.75 -7.85
C ASP A 754 20.56 12.77 -8.61
N LEU A 755 19.54 13.51 -8.14
CA LEU A 755 18.21 13.54 -8.73
C LEU A 755 18.21 13.90 -10.24
N PRO A 756 18.96 14.92 -10.72
CA PRO A 756 18.95 15.27 -12.14
C PRO A 756 19.41 14.11 -13.03
N LEU A 757 20.51 13.45 -12.66
CA LEU A 757 21.04 12.31 -13.41
C LEU A 757 20.08 11.12 -13.37
N PHE A 758 19.49 10.85 -12.23
CA PHE A 758 18.48 9.81 -12.05
C PHE A 758 17.27 10.02 -12.96
N LEU A 759 16.72 11.24 -12.99
CA LEU A 759 15.56 11.58 -13.84
C LEU A 759 15.91 11.54 -15.34
N GLU A 760 17.13 11.93 -15.72
CA GLU A 760 17.59 11.83 -17.10
C GLU A 760 17.65 10.36 -17.55
N ARG A 761 18.23 9.48 -16.72
CA ARG A 761 18.27 8.04 -17.00
C ARG A 761 16.89 7.43 -17.05
N LEU A 762 16.00 7.82 -16.14
CA LEU A 762 14.60 7.37 -16.13
C LEU A 762 13.87 7.71 -17.44
N THR A 763 14.15 8.88 -18.01
CA THR A 763 13.56 9.27 -19.32
C THR A 763 14.15 8.52 -20.51
N LEU A 764 15.36 8.00 -20.38
CA LEU A 764 16.06 7.29 -21.46
C LEU A 764 15.86 5.77 -21.41
N SER A 765 15.60 5.21 -20.24
CA SER A 765 15.51 3.76 -20.04
C SER A 765 14.32 3.11 -20.74
N GLY A 766 13.21 3.84 -20.91
CA GLY A 766 11.99 3.28 -21.49
C GLY A 766 11.33 2.18 -20.64
N LEU A 767 11.71 2.05 -19.37
CA LEU A 767 11.21 1.03 -18.43
C LEU A 767 9.82 1.39 -17.82
N VAL A 768 9.36 2.60 -18.02
CA VAL A 768 8.11 3.12 -17.45
C VAL A 768 7.00 3.16 -18.50
#